data_5b5012ebd1c0a531462bb21b911ae081
#
_entry.id   5b5012ebd1c0a531462bb21b911ae081
#
_cell.length_a   1.000
_cell.length_b   1.000
_cell.length_c   1.000
_cell.angle_alpha   90.00
_cell.angle_beta   90.00
_cell.angle_gamma   90.00
#
_symmetry.space_group_name_H-M   'P 1'
#
loop_
_entity.id
_entity.type
_entity.pdbx_description
1 polymer ?
#
loop_
_entity_poly.entity_id
_entity_poly.type
_entity_poly.pdbx_seq_one_letter_code
_entity_poly.pdbx_strand_id
1 'polypeptide(L)'
;MAKKKKNNKSKLKVLIGFLLLFISLILIISFMSYFLNWKVDQSNISEILDRSVKTENYLGKIGATLSHLFIYQLFGIASFIIPIILCITSYYLLLEKKLFRLVGSWTWAIIYILWISTFTGYIQNISYIPSGVVGYEINMFLIDYIGDIGIALLLIFSGLSFIVIKLNITPKKSIDFIKNLFKAKEIGLNEEILGSENQENNFIENSDEDIPVEIQDEVAVEVQDKIEETKSDTNNIFFDPKLDLSNYKKPNFDLLNDYGDGTIKIDQDELDSNKNKIVDTLKNYNIGIKQIKATIGPTVTLYEIIPDAGVRISKIKNLEDDIALSLSALGIRIIAPIPGKGTIGIEVPNQKKSIVSMKSLLSSKRFTEAEMELPIAIGKTISNESFVVDLTKMPHLLIAGATGQGKSVGINAILCSILYKKHPAEVKFVLVDPKKIELSIYNKIEKHYLAKLPDSDNAIIINNDKVINTLNSLCREMDKRYELLKNAMTRNIKEYNSKFVSKALNPEEGHIFLPYIVLVIDEFADLIMTSGKEIETPLARLAQLSRAVGIHLVIATQRPSVNVITGLIKANFPARIAYRVTSKIDSRTILDTGGAEQLIGRGDSLYSQSNTLTRIQCGFIDTPEVERVSEFIGSQIGYPSAYELPEFSKDESSNPESVSGERDPMFNDAARVIVSHQQGSASLLQRKLKLGYNRAGRIIDQMEEAGIVGPFEGSKARQVFVSDLNSLEDILN
;
A
#
# COMPACT_ATOMS: atom_id res chain seq x y z
N MET A 1 -45.00 32.07 -45.98
CA MET A 1 -44.58 31.32 -44.76
C MET A 1 -43.20 30.64 -44.89
N ALA A 2 -42.79 30.08 -46.02
CA ALA A 2 -41.50 29.37 -46.20
C ALA A 2 -40.24 30.27 -45.96
N LYS A 3 -40.26 31.51 -46.42
CA LYS A 3 -39.16 32.47 -46.25
C LYS A 3 -38.90 32.87 -44.77
N LYS A 4 -39.98 32.97 -43.95
CA LYS A 4 -39.92 33.30 -42.52
C LYS A 4 -39.36 32.11 -41.69
N LYS A 5 -39.67 30.84 -42.10
CA LYS A 5 -39.17 29.60 -41.51
C LYS A 5 -37.67 29.38 -41.80
N LYS A 6 -37.20 29.78 -43.00
CA LYS A 6 -35.77 29.68 -43.39
C LYS A 6 -34.90 30.67 -42.62
N ASN A 7 -35.40 31.90 -42.36
CA ASN A 7 -34.68 32.96 -41.64
C ASN A 7 -34.56 32.60 -40.12
N ASN A 8 -35.56 31.97 -39.51
CA ASN A 8 -35.50 31.50 -38.14
C ASN A 8 -34.51 30.30 -37.92
N LYS A 9 -34.39 29.43 -38.92
CA LYS A 9 -33.40 28.31 -38.88
C LYS A 9 -31.94 28.82 -38.98
N SER A 10 -31.70 29.88 -39.77
CA SER A 10 -30.36 30.52 -39.86
C SER A 10 -30.00 31.20 -38.55
N LYS A 11 -30.87 31.98 -37.95
CA LYS A 11 -30.64 32.65 -36.65
C LYS A 11 -30.37 31.66 -35.52
N LEU A 12 -31.11 30.52 -35.48
CA LEU A 12 -30.90 29.46 -34.49
C LEU A 12 -29.52 28.81 -34.63
N LYS A 13 -29.05 28.55 -35.87
CA LYS A 13 -27.70 28.00 -36.11
C LYS A 13 -26.60 28.95 -35.64
N VAL A 14 -26.74 30.26 -35.90
CA VAL A 14 -25.78 31.27 -35.44
C VAL A 14 -25.77 31.33 -33.91
N LEU A 15 -26.94 31.27 -33.24
CA LEU A 15 -27.02 31.26 -31.78
C LEU A 15 -26.33 30.03 -31.19
N ILE A 16 -26.58 28.85 -31.77
CA ILE A 16 -25.91 27.58 -31.35
C ILE A 16 -24.39 27.70 -31.60
N GLY A 17 -23.97 28.31 -32.69
CA GLY A 17 -22.55 28.54 -32.98
C GLY A 17 -21.87 29.40 -31.88
N PHE A 18 -22.48 30.52 -31.48
CA PHE A 18 -21.95 31.32 -30.38
C PHE A 18 -21.92 30.56 -29.04
N LEU A 19 -22.98 29.77 -28.75
CA LEU A 19 -23.03 28.96 -27.54
C LEU A 19 -21.88 27.93 -27.50
N LEU A 20 -21.63 27.23 -28.60
CA LEU A 20 -20.53 26.26 -28.70
C LEU A 20 -19.15 26.90 -28.58
N LEU A 21 -18.98 28.11 -29.14
CA LEU A 21 -17.75 28.87 -28.95
C LEU A 21 -17.52 29.23 -27.51
N PHE A 22 -18.56 29.70 -26.81
CA PHE A 22 -18.50 30.05 -25.40
C PHE A 22 -18.17 28.83 -24.54
N ILE A 23 -18.82 27.67 -24.77
CA ILE A 23 -18.52 26.39 -24.08
C ILE A 23 -17.07 25.98 -24.34
N SER A 24 -16.60 26.06 -25.59
CA SER A 24 -15.22 25.73 -25.94
C SER A 24 -14.22 26.57 -25.14
N LEU A 25 -14.47 27.90 -25.04
CA LEU A 25 -13.61 28.83 -24.30
C LEU A 25 -13.60 28.52 -22.80
N ILE A 26 -14.76 28.21 -22.22
CA ILE A 26 -14.89 27.74 -20.83
C ILE A 26 -14.04 26.50 -20.59
N LEU A 27 -14.15 25.50 -21.47
CA LEU A 27 -13.38 24.24 -21.31
C LEU A 27 -11.86 24.49 -21.42
N ILE A 28 -11.41 25.34 -22.35
CA ILE A 28 -9.98 25.65 -22.49
C ILE A 28 -9.44 26.29 -21.22
N ILE A 29 -10.13 27.33 -20.70
CA ILE A 29 -9.69 28.04 -19.48
C ILE A 29 -9.72 27.09 -18.29
N SER A 30 -10.76 26.26 -18.15
CA SER A 30 -10.89 25.26 -17.09
C SER A 30 -9.74 24.23 -17.12
N PHE A 31 -9.43 23.70 -18.32
CA PHE A 31 -8.37 22.70 -18.49
C PHE A 31 -6.97 23.28 -18.28
N MET A 32 -6.72 24.51 -18.73
CA MET A 32 -5.44 25.18 -18.47
C MET A 32 -5.24 25.43 -16.97
N SER A 33 -6.28 25.88 -16.26
CA SER A 33 -6.23 26.09 -14.82
C SER A 33 -5.99 24.81 -14.05
N TYR A 34 -6.48 23.66 -14.54
CA TYR A 34 -6.28 22.36 -13.91
C TYR A 34 -4.78 22.01 -13.79
N PHE A 35 -3.97 22.24 -14.82
CA PHE A 35 -2.54 21.93 -14.75
C PHE A 35 -1.76 22.78 -13.74
N LEU A 36 -2.29 23.95 -13.39
CA LEU A 36 -1.66 24.84 -12.41
C LEU A 36 -2.07 24.49 -10.97
N ASN A 37 -3.34 24.14 -10.76
CA ASN A 37 -3.95 24.12 -9.41
C ASN A 37 -4.62 22.78 -9.05
N TRP A 38 -4.40 21.70 -9.80
CA TRP A 38 -5.14 20.43 -9.68
C TRP A 38 -5.06 19.79 -8.29
N LYS A 39 -3.93 19.93 -7.56
CA LYS A 39 -3.73 19.28 -6.25
C LYS A 39 -4.70 19.80 -5.19
N VAL A 40 -4.95 21.10 -5.17
CA VAL A 40 -5.85 21.74 -4.21
C VAL A 40 -7.31 21.47 -4.58
N ASP A 41 -7.64 21.54 -5.87
CA ASP A 41 -9.00 21.32 -6.34
C ASP A 41 -9.45 19.86 -6.21
N GLN A 42 -8.53 18.89 -6.41
CA GLN A 42 -8.86 17.46 -6.34
C GLN A 42 -9.28 17.02 -4.94
N SER A 43 -8.67 17.57 -3.89
CA SER A 43 -9.04 17.24 -2.49
C SER A 43 -10.44 17.75 -2.14
N ASN A 44 -10.93 18.78 -2.81
CA ASN A 44 -12.18 19.47 -2.50
C ASN A 44 -13.38 19.05 -3.38
N ILE A 45 -13.17 18.18 -4.36
CA ILE A 45 -14.22 17.79 -5.33
C ILE A 45 -15.39 17.04 -4.68
N SER A 46 -15.13 16.22 -3.65
CA SER A 46 -16.18 15.51 -2.92
C SER A 46 -17.15 16.45 -2.18
N GLU A 47 -16.69 17.65 -1.83
CA GLU A 47 -17.46 18.64 -1.06
C GLU A 47 -17.83 19.87 -1.91
N ILE A 48 -17.80 19.74 -3.24
CA ILE A 48 -17.97 20.87 -4.17
C ILE A 48 -19.34 21.54 -4.09
N LEU A 49 -20.35 20.83 -3.55
CA LEU A 49 -21.70 21.35 -3.31
C LEU A 49 -21.77 22.25 -2.07
N ASP A 50 -20.83 22.15 -1.16
CA ASP A 50 -20.77 23.01 0.02
C ASP A 50 -20.29 24.42 -0.38
N ARG A 51 -21.04 25.44 -0.02
CA ARG A 51 -20.73 26.85 -0.37
C ARG A 51 -19.45 27.35 0.29
N SER A 52 -19.01 26.75 1.39
CA SER A 52 -17.80 27.14 2.13
C SER A 52 -16.50 26.74 1.43
N VAL A 53 -16.54 25.68 0.60
CA VAL A 53 -15.36 25.16 -0.11
C VAL A 53 -14.98 26.08 -1.26
N LYS A 54 -13.75 26.60 -1.26
CA LYS A 54 -13.17 27.41 -2.34
C LYS A 54 -12.31 26.52 -3.23
N THR A 55 -12.45 26.71 -4.54
CA THR A 55 -11.61 26.08 -5.55
C THR A 55 -10.68 27.12 -6.16
N GLU A 56 -9.48 26.71 -6.54
CA GLU A 56 -8.46 27.59 -7.18
C GLU A 56 -8.56 27.58 -8.70
N ASN A 57 -9.45 26.78 -9.28
CA ASN A 57 -9.71 26.84 -10.72
C ASN A 57 -10.27 28.21 -11.12
N TYR A 58 -9.76 28.81 -12.20
CA TYR A 58 -10.15 30.15 -12.67
C TYR A 58 -11.65 30.30 -12.94
N LEU A 59 -12.34 29.19 -13.23
CA LEU A 59 -13.79 29.14 -13.41
C LEU A 59 -14.53 28.64 -12.18
N GLY A 60 -13.86 28.64 -11.02
CA GLY A 60 -14.42 28.20 -9.76
C GLY A 60 -14.82 26.73 -9.76
N LYS A 61 -15.86 26.40 -9.00
CA LYS A 61 -16.33 25.02 -8.79
C LYS A 61 -16.73 24.29 -10.08
N ILE A 62 -17.38 25.00 -11.02
CA ILE A 62 -17.78 24.42 -12.31
C ILE A 62 -16.54 24.07 -13.12
N GLY A 63 -15.54 24.94 -13.17
CA GLY A 63 -14.29 24.67 -13.85
C GLY A 63 -13.53 23.49 -13.24
N ALA A 64 -13.42 23.43 -11.92
CA ALA A 64 -12.77 22.32 -11.21
C ALA A 64 -13.47 20.98 -11.51
N THR A 65 -14.80 20.93 -11.47
CA THR A 65 -15.57 19.71 -11.78
C THR A 65 -15.41 19.25 -13.22
N LEU A 66 -15.51 20.18 -14.18
CA LEU A 66 -15.37 19.86 -15.61
C LEU A 66 -13.96 19.37 -15.92
N SER A 67 -12.94 20.05 -15.43
CA SER A 67 -11.55 19.65 -15.67
C SER A 67 -11.23 18.30 -15.01
N HIS A 68 -11.70 18.06 -13.79
CA HIS A 68 -11.55 16.77 -13.14
C HIS A 68 -12.23 15.64 -13.91
N LEU A 69 -13.48 15.88 -14.39
CA LEU A 69 -14.22 14.89 -15.19
C LEU A 69 -13.45 14.53 -16.47
N PHE A 70 -13.07 15.54 -17.27
CA PHE A 70 -12.47 15.29 -18.57
C PHE A 70 -11.00 14.87 -18.52
N ILE A 71 -10.20 15.49 -17.64
CA ILE A 71 -8.76 15.23 -17.57
C ILE A 71 -8.43 14.06 -16.64
N TYR A 72 -9.04 13.98 -15.45
CA TYR A 72 -8.74 12.89 -14.52
C TYR A 72 -9.53 11.63 -14.81
N GLN A 73 -10.88 11.74 -14.87
CA GLN A 73 -11.74 10.55 -15.00
C GLN A 73 -11.84 10.03 -16.44
N LEU A 74 -11.73 10.90 -17.47
CA LEU A 74 -11.90 10.46 -18.85
C LEU A 74 -10.56 10.32 -19.59
N PHE A 75 -10.15 11.29 -20.38
CA PHE A 75 -9.16 11.10 -21.44
C PHE A 75 -7.80 11.78 -21.20
N GLY A 76 -7.54 12.32 -20.02
CA GLY A 76 -6.28 12.97 -19.70
C GLY A 76 -6.02 14.21 -20.57
N ILE A 77 -4.78 14.38 -21.00
CA ILE A 77 -4.37 15.51 -21.87
C ILE A 77 -5.09 15.49 -23.21
N ALA A 78 -5.53 14.32 -23.68
CA ALA A 78 -6.28 14.21 -24.94
C ALA A 78 -7.62 14.95 -24.91
N SER A 79 -8.15 15.28 -23.72
CA SER A 79 -9.37 16.05 -23.53
C SER A 79 -9.33 17.43 -24.18
N PHE A 80 -8.14 18.02 -24.40
CA PHE A 80 -8.00 19.31 -25.11
C PHE A 80 -8.49 19.26 -26.55
N ILE A 81 -8.63 18.09 -27.17
CA ILE A 81 -9.21 17.93 -28.52
C ILE A 81 -10.70 18.29 -28.50
N ILE A 82 -11.41 18.07 -27.37
CA ILE A 82 -12.85 18.35 -27.26
C ILE A 82 -13.17 19.83 -27.49
N PRO A 83 -12.59 20.80 -26.77
CA PRO A 83 -12.84 22.22 -27.05
C PRO A 83 -12.37 22.61 -28.44
N ILE A 84 -11.30 22.03 -28.98
CA ILE A 84 -10.84 22.34 -30.33
C ILE A 84 -11.89 21.94 -31.37
N ILE A 85 -12.47 20.74 -31.29
CA ILE A 85 -13.51 20.31 -32.24
C ILE A 85 -14.81 21.06 -32.05
N LEU A 86 -15.15 21.50 -30.83
CA LEU A 86 -16.28 22.40 -30.58
C LEU A 86 -16.08 23.77 -31.23
N CYS A 87 -14.86 24.31 -31.14
CA CYS A 87 -14.50 25.56 -31.79
C CYS A 87 -14.62 25.48 -33.34
N ILE A 88 -14.11 24.36 -33.92
CA ILE A 88 -14.27 24.12 -35.37
C ILE A 88 -15.74 23.98 -35.73
N THR A 89 -16.54 23.30 -34.93
CA THR A 89 -17.98 23.15 -35.16
C THR A 89 -18.70 24.48 -35.10
N SER A 90 -18.38 25.32 -34.11
CA SER A 90 -18.86 26.69 -34.00
C SER A 90 -18.53 27.53 -35.27
N TYR A 91 -17.28 27.48 -35.73
CA TYR A 91 -16.84 28.18 -36.94
C TYR A 91 -17.66 27.77 -38.18
N TYR A 92 -17.98 26.47 -38.36
CA TYR A 92 -18.81 25.99 -39.45
C TYR A 92 -20.25 26.47 -39.34
N LEU A 93 -20.82 26.54 -38.11
CA LEU A 93 -22.18 27.03 -37.87
C LEU A 93 -22.30 28.55 -38.10
N LEU A 94 -21.32 29.33 -37.63
CA LEU A 94 -21.29 30.77 -37.75
C LEU A 94 -21.15 31.21 -39.21
N LEU A 95 -20.34 30.48 -40.00
CA LEU A 95 -20.12 30.77 -41.41
C LEU A 95 -21.09 30.03 -42.38
N GLU A 96 -22.12 29.41 -41.83
CA GLU A 96 -23.14 28.65 -42.60
C GLU A 96 -22.57 27.62 -43.58
N LYS A 97 -21.40 27.04 -43.28
CA LYS A 97 -20.74 26.00 -44.09
C LYS A 97 -21.47 24.68 -44.00
N LYS A 98 -21.28 23.79 -44.99
CA LYS A 98 -21.93 22.48 -45.03
C LYS A 98 -21.44 21.60 -43.87
N LEU A 99 -22.33 21.25 -42.92
CA LEU A 99 -22.06 20.43 -41.73
C LEU A 99 -21.63 18.98 -42.05
N PHE A 100 -21.95 18.47 -43.24
CA PHE A 100 -21.54 17.13 -43.63
C PHE A 100 -20.02 16.93 -43.67
N ARG A 101 -19.25 17.98 -43.86
CA ARG A 101 -17.77 17.91 -43.77
C ARG A 101 -17.25 17.79 -42.36
N LEU A 102 -18.07 18.08 -41.35
CA LEU A 102 -17.73 17.97 -39.94
C LEU A 102 -17.76 16.50 -39.44
N VAL A 103 -18.58 15.64 -40.03
CA VAL A 103 -18.68 14.21 -39.58
C VAL A 103 -17.30 13.55 -39.60
N GLY A 104 -16.54 13.72 -40.69
CA GLY A 104 -15.18 13.21 -40.77
C GLY A 104 -14.22 13.84 -39.73
N SER A 105 -14.40 15.12 -39.38
CA SER A 105 -13.57 15.74 -38.35
C SER A 105 -13.89 15.22 -36.96
N TRP A 106 -15.15 14.97 -36.64
CA TRP A 106 -15.57 14.37 -35.37
C TRP A 106 -15.08 12.92 -35.22
N THR A 107 -15.20 12.11 -36.27
CA THR A 107 -14.67 10.72 -36.23
C THR A 107 -13.17 10.70 -35.99
N TRP A 108 -12.41 11.55 -36.67
CA TRP A 108 -10.97 11.67 -36.44
C TRP A 108 -10.62 12.23 -35.05
N ALA A 109 -11.40 13.17 -34.53
CA ALA A 109 -11.19 13.72 -33.19
C ALA A 109 -11.34 12.60 -32.12
N ILE A 110 -12.37 11.77 -32.22
CA ILE A 110 -12.59 10.63 -31.32
C ILE A 110 -11.42 9.63 -31.40
N ILE A 111 -10.97 9.30 -32.61
CA ILE A 111 -9.84 8.39 -32.81
C ILE A 111 -8.57 8.96 -32.18
N TYR A 112 -8.29 10.26 -32.37
CA TYR A 112 -7.12 10.89 -31.75
C TYR A 112 -7.21 10.98 -30.24
N ILE A 113 -8.40 11.24 -29.68
CA ILE A 113 -8.60 11.24 -28.22
C ILE A 113 -8.27 9.88 -27.63
N LEU A 114 -8.81 8.80 -28.20
CA LEU A 114 -8.55 7.44 -27.73
C LEU A 114 -7.08 7.07 -27.91
N TRP A 115 -6.49 7.37 -29.07
CA TRP A 115 -5.10 7.02 -29.35
C TRP A 115 -4.13 7.77 -28.43
N ILE A 116 -4.29 9.11 -28.25
CA ILE A 116 -3.43 9.92 -27.37
C ILE A 116 -3.61 9.50 -25.92
N SER A 117 -4.85 9.26 -25.48
CA SER A 117 -5.13 8.81 -24.12
C SER A 117 -4.45 7.44 -23.82
N THR A 118 -4.53 6.48 -24.74
CA THR A 118 -3.85 5.18 -24.61
C THR A 118 -2.33 5.34 -24.69
N PHE A 119 -1.81 6.18 -25.59
CA PHE A 119 -0.38 6.45 -25.71
C PHE A 119 0.21 7.11 -24.46
N THR A 120 -0.49 8.10 -23.89
CA THR A 120 -0.07 8.71 -22.63
C THR A 120 -0.18 7.73 -21.45
N GLY A 121 -1.17 6.81 -21.45
CA GLY A 121 -1.28 5.72 -20.49
C GLY A 121 -0.08 4.76 -20.55
N TYR A 122 0.40 4.45 -21.75
CA TYR A 122 1.60 3.63 -21.93
C TYR A 122 2.87 4.32 -21.40
N ILE A 123 3.02 5.62 -21.62
CA ILE A 123 4.20 6.41 -21.19
C ILE A 123 4.10 6.84 -19.73
N GLN A 124 2.96 6.76 -19.08
CA GLN A 124 2.72 7.25 -17.72
C GLN A 124 3.70 6.66 -16.69
N ASN A 125 4.20 5.46 -16.91
CA ASN A 125 5.26 4.84 -16.10
C ASN A 125 6.62 5.53 -16.25
N ILE A 126 6.81 6.36 -17.28
CA ILE A 126 8.06 7.04 -17.62
C ILE A 126 7.95 8.55 -17.39
N SER A 127 6.75 9.14 -17.57
CA SER A 127 6.50 10.57 -17.45
C SER A 127 5.16 10.87 -16.79
N TYR A 128 5.09 11.94 -15.99
CA TYR A 128 3.88 12.37 -15.27
C TYR A 128 2.82 13.05 -16.16
N ILE A 129 2.60 12.56 -17.36
CA ILE A 129 1.57 13.10 -18.27
C ILE A 129 0.25 12.39 -17.98
N PRO A 130 -0.83 13.09 -17.60
CA PRO A 130 -2.09 12.47 -17.26
C PRO A 130 -2.76 11.83 -18.48
N SER A 131 -3.01 10.53 -18.42
CA SER A 131 -3.72 9.74 -19.44
C SER A 131 -5.24 9.74 -19.25
N GLY A 132 -5.69 10.10 -18.04
CA GLY A 132 -7.05 9.85 -17.58
C GLY A 132 -7.29 8.35 -17.28
N VAL A 133 -8.38 8.07 -16.56
CA VAL A 133 -8.73 6.68 -16.20
C VAL A 133 -9.00 5.84 -17.45
N VAL A 134 -9.67 6.40 -18.46
CA VAL A 134 -9.98 5.65 -19.70
C VAL A 134 -8.72 5.22 -20.45
N GLY A 135 -7.72 6.12 -20.57
CA GLY A 135 -6.46 5.78 -21.22
C GLY A 135 -5.65 4.74 -20.44
N TYR A 136 -5.67 4.83 -19.14
CA TYR A 136 -5.04 3.86 -18.25
C TYR A 136 -5.70 2.48 -18.37
N GLU A 137 -7.01 2.39 -18.26
CA GLU A 137 -7.76 1.12 -18.34
C GLU A 137 -7.63 0.45 -19.71
N ILE A 138 -7.71 1.22 -20.82
CA ILE A 138 -7.47 0.69 -22.16
C ILE A 138 -6.04 0.13 -22.27
N ASN A 139 -5.07 0.84 -21.74
CA ASN A 139 -3.68 0.38 -21.78
C ASN A 139 -3.49 -0.90 -20.96
N MET A 140 -4.02 -0.98 -19.73
CA MET A 140 -3.98 -2.18 -18.91
C MET A 140 -4.67 -3.38 -19.58
N PHE A 141 -5.85 -3.14 -20.15
CA PHE A 141 -6.57 -4.16 -20.92
C PHE A 141 -5.72 -4.68 -22.09
N LEU A 142 -5.10 -3.80 -22.87
CA LEU A 142 -4.25 -4.21 -23.97
C LEU A 142 -2.98 -4.92 -23.51
N ILE A 143 -2.35 -4.50 -22.39
CA ILE A 143 -1.19 -5.20 -21.78
C ILE A 143 -1.55 -6.64 -21.44
N ASP A 144 -2.71 -6.85 -20.85
CA ASP A 144 -3.17 -8.19 -20.47
C ASP A 144 -3.31 -9.14 -21.68
N TYR A 145 -3.66 -8.61 -22.88
CA TYR A 145 -3.90 -9.42 -24.08
C TYR A 145 -2.68 -9.55 -25.00
N ILE A 146 -1.93 -8.49 -25.21
CA ILE A 146 -0.83 -8.45 -26.19
C ILE A 146 0.55 -8.13 -25.59
N GLY A 147 0.60 -7.87 -24.29
CA GLY A 147 1.84 -7.54 -23.56
C GLY A 147 2.40 -6.15 -23.87
N ASP A 148 3.40 -5.71 -23.09
CA ASP A 148 4.00 -4.36 -23.21
C ASP A 148 4.60 -4.10 -24.60
N ILE A 149 5.33 -5.07 -25.15
CA ILE A 149 5.95 -4.94 -26.48
C ILE A 149 4.86 -4.89 -27.57
N GLY A 150 3.79 -5.67 -27.42
CA GLY A 150 2.66 -5.69 -28.34
C GLY A 150 1.96 -4.34 -28.44
N ILE A 151 1.73 -3.67 -27.30
CA ILE A 151 1.15 -2.32 -27.27
C ILE A 151 2.07 -1.31 -27.93
N ALA A 152 3.37 -1.34 -27.61
CA ALA A 152 4.33 -0.43 -28.22
C ALA A 152 4.28 -0.53 -29.77
N LEU A 153 4.30 -1.74 -30.29
CA LEU A 153 4.19 -1.98 -31.74
C LEU A 153 2.84 -1.52 -32.31
N LEU A 154 1.74 -1.78 -31.61
CA LEU A 154 0.39 -1.35 -32.02
C LEU A 154 0.27 0.18 -32.05
N LEU A 155 0.78 0.88 -31.04
CA LEU A 155 0.78 2.34 -30.97
C LEU A 155 1.66 2.98 -32.04
N ILE A 156 2.84 2.40 -32.30
CA ILE A 156 3.72 2.85 -33.39
C ILE A 156 3.05 2.63 -34.75
N PHE A 157 2.53 1.44 -34.99
CA PHE A 157 1.86 1.10 -36.26
C PHE A 157 0.64 1.98 -36.52
N SER A 158 -0.23 2.15 -35.52
CA SER A 158 -1.41 3.01 -35.63
C SER A 158 -1.04 4.48 -35.81
N GLY A 159 -0.03 4.98 -35.10
CA GLY A 159 0.51 6.33 -35.26
C GLY A 159 1.06 6.59 -36.66
N LEU A 160 1.87 5.67 -37.19
CA LEU A 160 2.37 5.72 -38.58
C LEU A 160 1.21 5.67 -39.59
N SER A 161 0.22 4.83 -39.35
CA SER A 161 -0.98 4.74 -40.20
C SER A 161 -1.75 6.05 -40.23
N PHE A 162 -1.89 6.76 -39.08
CA PHE A 162 -2.53 8.09 -39.04
C PHE A 162 -1.76 9.11 -39.84
N ILE A 163 -0.42 9.12 -39.76
CA ILE A 163 0.45 10.03 -40.51
C ILE A 163 0.26 9.79 -42.02
N VAL A 164 0.30 8.55 -42.47
CA VAL A 164 0.15 8.18 -43.88
C VAL A 164 -1.23 8.58 -44.40
N ILE A 165 -2.32 8.21 -43.68
CA ILE A 165 -3.71 8.41 -44.15
C ILE A 165 -4.09 9.90 -44.12
N LYS A 166 -3.73 10.63 -43.06
CA LYS A 166 -4.21 11.99 -42.87
C LYS A 166 -3.31 13.06 -43.50
N LEU A 167 -1.98 12.87 -43.42
CA LEU A 167 -1.01 13.85 -43.96
C LEU A 167 -0.56 13.50 -45.37
N ASN A 168 -0.99 12.37 -45.94
CA ASN A 168 -0.57 11.90 -47.27
C ASN A 168 0.96 11.81 -47.43
N ILE A 169 1.66 11.58 -46.33
CA ILE A 169 3.12 11.44 -46.28
C ILE A 169 3.45 9.96 -46.52
N THR A 170 3.87 9.65 -47.77
CA THR A 170 4.36 8.31 -48.06
C THR A 170 5.83 8.16 -47.62
N PRO A 171 6.30 6.96 -47.25
CA PRO A 171 7.68 6.73 -46.84
C PRO A 171 8.72 7.27 -47.84
N LYS A 172 8.39 7.24 -49.15
CA LYS A 172 9.24 7.79 -50.20
C LYS A 172 9.40 9.31 -50.10
N LYS A 173 8.31 10.04 -49.82
CA LYS A 173 8.38 11.51 -49.61
C LYS A 173 9.12 11.88 -48.35
N SER A 174 9.02 11.08 -47.29
CA SER A 174 9.76 11.32 -46.05
C SER A 174 11.26 11.09 -46.22
N ILE A 175 11.65 10.06 -46.98
CA ILE A 175 13.06 9.78 -47.31
C ILE A 175 13.63 10.91 -48.17
N ASP A 176 12.88 11.40 -49.16
CA ASP A 176 13.30 12.51 -50.02
C ASP A 176 13.41 13.83 -49.23
N PHE A 177 12.50 14.08 -48.27
CA PHE A 177 12.57 15.23 -47.38
C PHE A 177 13.79 15.17 -46.44
N ILE A 178 14.07 13.99 -45.85
CA ILE A 178 15.24 13.78 -45.00
C ILE A 178 16.54 13.91 -45.82
N LYS A 179 16.60 13.33 -47.01
CA LYS A 179 17.75 13.50 -47.93
C LYS A 179 17.99 14.97 -48.31
N ASN A 180 16.92 15.75 -48.54
CA ASN A 180 17.03 17.19 -48.83
C ASN A 180 17.44 18.00 -47.60
N LEU A 181 17.03 17.60 -46.38
CA LEU A 181 17.49 18.23 -45.13
C LEU A 181 19.00 17.99 -44.89
N PHE A 182 19.47 16.76 -45.13
CA PHE A 182 20.92 16.44 -45.04
C PHE A 182 21.71 17.08 -46.16
N LYS A 183 21.15 17.20 -47.37
CA LYS A 183 21.79 17.93 -48.49
C LYS A 183 21.91 19.42 -48.26
N ALA A 184 20.93 20.02 -47.56
CA ALA A 184 21.01 21.44 -47.19
C ALA A 184 22.02 21.68 -46.04
N LYS A 185 22.40 20.66 -45.28
CA LYS A 185 23.44 20.74 -44.25
C LYS A 185 24.84 20.56 -44.79
N GLU A 186 25.00 19.89 -45.96
CA GLU A 186 26.29 19.73 -46.65
C GLU A 186 26.67 21.00 -47.43
N ILE A 187 25.71 21.87 -47.82
CA ILE A 187 26.02 23.11 -48.54
C ILE A 187 26.44 24.26 -47.58
N GLY A 188 26.28 24.11 -46.29
CA GLY A 188 26.64 25.08 -45.25
C GLY A 188 28.03 24.87 -44.59
N LEU A 189 28.78 23.84 -44.97
CA LEU A 189 30.03 23.48 -44.30
C LEU A 189 31.27 23.37 -45.23
N ASN A 190 31.17 23.90 -46.48
CA ASN A 190 32.26 23.90 -47.44
C ASN A 190 32.79 25.28 -47.81
N GLU A 191 32.89 26.21 -46.86
CA GLU A 191 33.75 27.38 -46.98
C GLU A 191 34.42 27.63 -45.63
N GLU A 192 35.52 26.89 -45.39
CA GLU A 192 36.72 27.24 -44.64
C GLU A 192 37.40 25.90 -44.29
N ILE A 193 38.42 25.59 -45.01
CA ILE A 193 39.74 25.04 -44.68
C ILE A 193 40.29 24.33 -45.92
N LEU A 194 40.94 25.13 -46.77
CA LEU A 194 42.00 24.65 -47.64
C LEU A 194 43.30 24.68 -46.82
N GLY A 195 43.95 23.54 -46.71
CA GLY A 195 45.35 23.55 -46.30
C GLY A 195 45.85 22.27 -45.67
N SER A 196 46.66 21.56 -46.47
CA SER A 196 47.73 20.58 -46.16
C SER A 196 47.33 19.09 -46.00
N GLU A 197 47.44 18.38 -47.10
CA GLU A 197 48.50 17.40 -47.49
C GLU A 197 48.64 16.12 -46.65
N ASN A 198 48.27 15.03 -47.34
CA ASN A 198 49.02 13.74 -47.51
C ASN A 198 49.51 12.98 -46.26
N GLN A 199 49.03 11.81 -46.07
CA GLN A 199 49.78 10.59 -46.47
C GLN A 199 48.99 9.29 -46.14
N GLU A 200 48.96 8.47 -47.14
CA GLU A 200 48.76 7.02 -47.22
C GLU A 200 49.18 6.20 -45.99
N ASN A 201 48.45 5.18 -45.60
CA ASN A 201 48.66 3.80 -45.99
C ASN A 201 47.91 2.79 -45.12
N ASN A 202 47.18 1.94 -45.80
CA ASN A 202 47.17 0.47 -45.77
C ASN A 202 46.98 -0.35 -44.48
N PHE A 203 45.95 -1.24 -44.65
CA PHE A 203 45.90 -2.67 -44.25
C PHE A 203 45.99 -3.02 -42.75
N ILE A 204 45.03 -3.75 -42.21
CA ILE A 204 44.98 -5.25 -42.26
C ILE A 204 43.73 -5.66 -41.45
N GLU A 205 42.97 -6.60 -42.02
CA GLU A 205 42.10 -7.53 -41.31
C GLU A 205 42.87 -8.22 -40.18
N ASN A 206 42.18 -8.45 -39.04
CA ASN A 206 42.01 -9.82 -38.52
C ASN A 206 41.43 -9.83 -37.09
N SER A 207 40.48 -10.73 -36.98
CA SER A 207 40.32 -11.76 -35.94
C SER A 207 39.79 -11.35 -34.57
N ASP A 208 38.69 -12.01 -34.30
CA ASP A 208 38.12 -12.45 -33.03
C ASP A 208 39.18 -12.64 -31.92
N GLU A 209 38.97 -11.95 -30.80
CA GLU A 209 39.45 -12.45 -29.51
C GLU A 209 38.42 -12.11 -28.42
N ASP A 210 37.92 -13.21 -27.85
CA ASP A 210 37.13 -13.28 -26.63
C ASP A 210 37.85 -12.57 -25.48
N ILE A 211 37.18 -11.65 -24.84
CA ILE A 211 37.61 -11.09 -23.54
C ILE A 211 36.89 -11.85 -22.44
N PRO A 212 37.58 -12.62 -21.59
CA PRO A 212 36.99 -13.26 -20.45
C PRO A 212 36.67 -12.20 -19.36
N VAL A 213 35.45 -12.21 -18.89
CA VAL A 213 35.02 -11.45 -17.69
C VAL A 213 35.56 -12.20 -16.48
N GLU A 214 36.64 -11.71 -15.89
CA GLU A 214 37.07 -12.10 -14.55
C GLU A 214 36.13 -11.46 -13.53
N ILE A 215 35.43 -12.33 -12.80
CA ILE A 215 34.73 -11.98 -11.58
C ILE A 215 35.77 -11.83 -10.48
N GLN A 216 36.09 -10.62 -10.08
CA GLN A 216 36.88 -10.37 -8.87
C GLN A 216 36.04 -10.60 -7.64
N ASP A 217 36.53 -11.55 -6.85
CA ASP A 217 36.03 -11.88 -5.50
C ASP A 217 36.05 -10.66 -4.56
N GLU A 218 35.06 -10.60 -3.70
CA GLU A 218 34.95 -9.66 -2.61
C GLU A 218 36.17 -9.66 -1.71
N VAL A 219 36.84 -8.52 -1.63
CA VAL A 219 37.88 -8.27 -0.62
C VAL A 219 37.19 -8.05 0.72
N ALA A 220 37.22 -9.06 1.57
CA ALA A 220 36.92 -8.93 2.99
C ALA A 220 37.94 -8.01 3.64
N VAL A 221 37.55 -6.81 4.00
CA VAL A 221 38.32 -5.92 4.84
C VAL A 221 38.13 -6.40 6.30
N GLU A 222 39.06 -7.18 6.80
CA GLU A 222 39.23 -7.39 8.22
C GLU A 222 39.74 -6.09 8.86
N VAL A 223 38.83 -5.38 9.52
CA VAL A 223 39.21 -4.34 10.49
C VAL A 223 39.49 -5.02 11.80
N GLN A 224 40.77 -5.27 12.08
CA GLN A 224 41.23 -5.62 13.42
C GLN A 224 41.27 -4.34 14.25
N ASP A 225 40.20 -4.04 14.96
CA ASP A 225 40.25 -3.14 16.11
C ASP A 225 40.78 -3.92 17.31
N LYS A 226 42.05 -3.71 17.59
CA LYS A 226 42.62 -4.02 18.90
C LYS A 226 41.99 -3.06 19.92
N ILE A 227 40.98 -3.54 20.61
CA ILE A 227 40.52 -2.93 21.86
C ILE A 227 41.44 -3.47 22.95
N GLU A 228 42.31 -2.62 23.47
CA GLU A 228 43.03 -2.87 24.75
C GLU A 228 42.00 -3.01 25.85
N GLU A 229 41.90 -4.21 26.41
CA GLU A 229 41.15 -4.48 27.63
C GLU A 229 41.81 -3.78 28.79
N THR A 230 41.38 -2.57 29.11
CA THR A 230 41.56 -2.02 30.46
C THR A 230 40.51 -2.70 31.34
N LYS A 231 40.96 -3.69 32.08
CA LYS A 231 40.22 -4.25 33.22
C LYS A 231 40.03 -3.17 34.29
N SER A 232 38.85 -2.52 34.25
CA SER A 232 38.29 -1.87 35.42
C SER A 232 37.18 -2.78 35.93
N ASP A 233 37.43 -3.42 37.07
CA ASP A 233 36.43 -4.11 37.87
C ASP A 233 35.39 -3.10 38.37
N THR A 234 34.39 -2.82 37.56
CA THR A 234 33.12 -2.26 38.01
C THR A 234 32.06 -3.30 37.69
N ASN A 235 31.37 -3.77 38.74
CA ASN A 235 30.17 -4.57 38.66
C ASN A 235 29.16 -3.84 37.76
N ASN A 236 29.21 -4.05 36.44
CA ASN A 236 28.22 -3.61 35.49
C ASN A 236 26.97 -4.48 35.66
N ILE A 237 26.12 -4.11 36.63
CA ILE A 237 24.78 -4.68 36.77
C ILE A 237 23.98 -4.15 35.57
N PHE A 238 23.86 -4.96 34.52
CA PHE A 238 22.99 -4.66 33.39
C PHE A 238 21.53 -4.53 33.88
N PHE A 239 20.77 -3.62 33.27
CA PHE A 239 19.33 -3.57 33.50
C PHE A 239 18.67 -4.75 32.75
N ASP A 240 17.98 -5.62 33.49
CA ASP A 240 17.20 -6.70 32.90
C ASP A 240 15.69 -6.35 33.00
N PRO A 241 15.01 -6.07 31.89
CA PRO A 241 13.59 -5.74 31.90
C PRO A 241 12.69 -6.89 32.41
N LYS A 242 13.23 -8.11 32.56
CA LYS A 242 12.50 -9.27 33.05
C LYS A 242 12.43 -9.33 34.57
N LEU A 243 13.21 -8.49 35.28
CA LEU A 243 13.25 -8.49 36.75
C LEU A 243 11.88 -8.18 37.39
N ASP A 244 11.05 -7.35 36.74
CA ASP A 244 9.69 -7.03 37.24
C ASP A 244 8.80 -8.25 37.34
N LEU A 245 9.01 -9.25 36.48
CA LEU A 245 8.33 -10.56 36.47
C LEU A 245 9.35 -11.70 36.47
N SER A 246 10.34 -11.67 37.36
CA SER A 246 11.44 -12.65 37.41
C SER A 246 10.97 -14.11 37.59
N ASN A 247 9.81 -14.31 38.21
CA ASN A 247 9.20 -15.62 38.43
C ASN A 247 8.34 -16.13 37.26
N TYR A 248 8.17 -15.31 36.20
CA TYR A 248 7.37 -15.71 35.05
C TYR A 248 8.00 -16.89 34.29
N LYS A 249 7.20 -17.93 34.08
CA LYS A 249 7.59 -19.12 33.32
C LYS A 249 6.88 -19.13 31.95
N LYS A 250 7.65 -19.32 30.91
CA LYS A 250 7.07 -19.50 29.57
C LYS A 250 6.21 -20.74 29.50
N PRO A 251 5.17 -20.77 28.63
CA PRO A 251 4.33 -21.94 28.43
C PRO A 251 5.15 -23.15 28.01
N ASN A 252 4.83 -24.34 28.57
CA ASN A 252 5.45 -25.60 28.17
C ASN A 252 4.74 -26.18 26.93
N PHE A 253 5.48 -26.90 26.10
CA PHE A 253 4.93 -27.57 24.92
C PHE A 253 3.89 -28.66 25.23
N ASP A 254 3.83 -29.14 26.48
CA ASP A 254 2.83 -30.12 26.93
C ASP A 254 1.39 -29.56 27.00
N LEU A 255 1.25 -28.22 26.96
CA LEU A 255 -0.05 -27.55 26.86
C LEU A 255 -0.68 -27.73 25.48
N LEU A 256 0.12 -28.08 24.47
CA LEU A 256 -0.29 -28.29 23.09
C LEU A 256 -0.50 -29.78 22.80
N ASN A 257 -1.53 -30.06 22.00
CA ASN A 257 -1.86 -31.44 21.61
C ASN A 257 -0.82 -32.00 20.63
N ASP A 258 -0.63 -33.27 20.72
CA ASP A 258 0.17 -34.05 19.79
C ASP A 258 -0.75 -34.63 18.71
N TYR A 259 -0.65 -34.15 17.48
CA TYR A 259 -1.39 -34.71 16.34
C TYR A 259 -0.55 -35.70 15.53
N GLY A 260 0.49 -36.25 16.13
CA GLY A 260 1.46 -37.19 15.55
C GLY A 260 2.81 -36.51 15.25
N ASP A 261 3.81 -37.35 15.01
CA ASP A 261 5.21 -36.94 14.80
C ASP A 261 5.48 -36.12 13.52
N GLY A 262 4.40 -35.82 12.77
CA GLY A 262 4.51 -35.07 11.50
C GLY A 262 5.23 -35.84 10.38
N THR A 263 5.48 -37.15 10.59
CA THR A 263 6.02 -38.01 9.53
C THR A 263 4.96 -38.19 8.45
N ILE A 264 5.31 -37.85 7.22
CA ILE A 264 4.42 -38.05 6.09
C ILE A 264 4.47 -39.55 5.74
N LYS A 265 3.35 -40.23 5.90
CA LYS A 265 3.21 -41.60 5.41
C LYS A 265 3.19 -41.58 3.90
N ILE A 266 4.26 -42.07 3.29
CA ILE A 266 4.40 -42.12 1.83
C ILE A 266 3.54 -43.28 1.33
N ASP A 267 2.56 -42.95 0.49
CA ASP A 267 1.82 -43.96 -0.28
C ASP A 267 2.49 -44.02 -1.66
N GLN A 268 3.37 -44.98 -1.86
CA GLN A 268 4.16 -45.14 -3.09
C GLN A 268 3.25 -45.40 -4.29
N ASP A 269 2.16 -46.13 -4.08
CA ASP A 269 1.20 -46.46 -5.14
C ASP A 269 0.46 -45.18 -5.61
N GLU A 270 0.10 -44.30 -4.68
CA GLU A 270 -0.48 -42.97 -5.01
C GLU A 270 0.49 -42.14 -5.82
N LEU A 271 1.77 -42.07 -5.42
CA LEU A 271 2.80 -41.30 -6.12
C LEU A 271 3.01 -41.79 -7.55
N ASP A 272 3.17 -43.07 -7.76
CA ASP A 272 3.41 -43.67 -9.08
C ASP A 272 2.16 -43.58 -9.95
N SER A 273 0.96 -43.76 -9.39
CA SER A 273 -0.29 -43.56 -10.10
C SER A 273 -0.46 -42.13 -10.60
N ASN A 274 -0.26 -41.14 -9.71
CA ASN A 274 -0.38 -39.72 -10.08
C ASN A 274 0.67 -39.30 -11.12
N LYS A 275 1.93 -39.77 -10.94
CA LYS A 275 3.01 -39.55 -11.91
C LYS A 275 2.64 -40.07 -13.29
N ASN A 276 2.16 -41.31 -13.38
CA ASN A 276 1.78 -41.94 -14.65
C ASN A 276 0.62 -41.18 -15.31
N LYS A 277 -0.42 -40.82 -14.55
CA LYS A 277 -1.55 -40.04 -15.04
C LYS A 277 -1.12 -38.67 -15.59
N ILE A 278 -0.19 -37.96 -14.90
CA ILE A 278 0.36 -36.69 -15.39
C ILE A 278 1.09 -36.88 -16.71
N VAL A 279 1.97 -37.90 -16.77
CA VAL A 279 2.76 -38.20 -17.98
C VAL A 279 1.85 -38.57 -19.15
N ASP A 280 0.88 -39.45 -18.93
CA ASP A 280 -0.05 -39.89 -19.96
C ASP A 280 -0.94 -38.76 -20.47
N THR A 281 -1.44 -37.91 -19.54
CA THR A 281 -2.23 -36.72 -19.92
C THR A 281 -1.42 -35.80 -20.81
N LEU A 282 -0.19 -35.43 -20.40
CA LEU A 282 0.66 -34.54 -21.20
C LEU A 282 1.04 -35.16 -22.54
N LYS A 283 1.31 -36.49 -22.58
CA LYS A 283 1.62 -37.22 -23.80
C LYS A 283 0.42 -37.24 -24.79
N ASN A 284 -0.82 -37.38 -24.29
CA ASN A 284 -2.02 -37.30 -25.11
C ASN A 284 -2.21 -35.95 -25.81
N TYR A 285 -1.68 -34.88 -25.22
CA TYR A 285 -1.64 -33.53 -25.79
C TYR A 285 -0.34 -33.23 -26.59
N ASN A 286 0.43 -34.28 -26.97
CA ASN A 286 1.72 -34.16 -27.64
C ASN A 286 2.73 -33.26 -26.93
N ILE A 287 2.84 -33.44 -25.61
CA ILE A 287 3.84 -32.80 -24.76
C ILE A 287 4.75 -33.88 -24.18
N GLY A 288 5.98 -33.94 -24.67
CA GLY A 288 7.02 -34.83 -24.14
C GLY A 288 7.62 -34.30 -22.85
N ILE A 289 8.03 -35.21 -21.98
CA ILE A 289 8.65 -34.92 -20.68
C ILE A 289 10.00 -35.66 -20.60
N LYS A 290 11.08 -34.92 -20.31
CA LYS A 290 12.41 -35.50 -20.08
C LYS A 290 12.53 -36.14 -18.71
N GLN A 291 12.00 -35.49 -17.68
CA GLN A 291 12.15 -35.92 -16.31
C GLN A 291 10.97 -35.45 -15.47
N ILE A 292 10.57 -36.27 -14.52
CA ILE A 292 9.60 -35.93 -13.48
C ILE A 292 10.15 -36.33 -12.10
N LYS A 293 10.10 -35.40 -11.13
CA LYS A 293 10.53 -35.61 -9.75
C LYS A 293 9.36 -35.25 -8.81
N ALA A 294 9.10 -36.07 -7.83
CA ALA A 294 8.07 -35.78 -6.81
C ALA A 294 8.72 -35.34 -5.50
N THR A 295 8.19 -34.27 -4.90
CA THR A 295 8.50 -33.81 -3.55
C THR A 295 7.22 -33.85 -2.73
N ILE A 296 7.22 -34.64 -1.65
CA ILE A 296 6.02 -34.90 -0.85
C ILE A 296 5.94 -33.89 0.28
N GLY A 297 4.84 -33.15 0.35
CA GLY A 297 4.53 -32.25 1.45
C GLY A 297 3.40 -32.75 2.34
N PRO A 298 3.05 -32.01 3.40
CA PRO A 298 2.03 -32.43 4.37
C PRO A 298 0.63 -32.57 3.77
N THR A 299 0.28 -31.75 2.81
CA THR A 299 -1.06 -31.70 2.21
C THR A 299 -1.07 -31.82 0.71
N VAL A 300 0.05 -31.48 0.05
CA VAL A 300 0.23 -31.55 -1.39
C VAL A 300 1.56 -32.20 -1.74
N THR A 301 1.61 -32.89 -2.87
CA THR A 301 2.83 -33.37 -3.51
C THR A 301 3.14 -32.50 -4.70
N LEU A 302 4.38 -32.00 -4.79
CA LEU A 302 4.89 -31.23 -5.91
C LEU A 302 5.57 -32.16 -6.92
N TYR A 303 5.00 -32.26 -8.13
CA TYR A 303 5.64 -32.92 -9.26
C TYR A 303 6.37 -31.88 -10.11
N GLU A 304 7.72 -31.89 -10.02
CA GLU A 304 8.58 -31.05 -10.84
C GLU A 304 8.84 -31.74 -12.17
N ILE A 305 8.47 -31.13 -13.30
CA ILE A 305 8.64 -31.67 -14.63
C ILE A 305 9.58 -30.82 -15.46
N ILE A 306 10.39 -31.50 -16.27
CA ILE A 306 11.22 -30.89 -17.30
C ILE A 306 10.61 -31.28 -18.65
N PRO A 307 9.96 -30.37 -19.38
CA PRO A 307 9.43 -30.67 -20.70
C PRO A 307 10.53 -30.83 -21.74
N ASP A 308 10.20 -31.44 -22.85
CA ASP A 308 11.09 -31.54 -24.02
C ASP A 308 11.36 -30.14 -24.63
N ALA A 309 12.48 -30.03 -25.33
CA ALA A 309 12.86 -28.78 -25.99
C ALA A 309 11.79 -28.34 -27.01
N GLY A 310 11.46 -27.03 -27.00
CA GLY A 310 10.45 -26.45 -27.89
C GLY A 310 9.01 -26.48 -27.36
N VAL A 311 8.74 -27.09 -26.20
CA VAL A 311 7.41 -27.06 -25.59
C VAL A 311 7.19 -25.68 -24.94
N ARG A 312 6.12 -25.01 -25.35
CA ARG A 312 5.72 -23.73 -24.76
C ARG A 312 5.10 -23.95 -23.38
N ILE A 313 5.57 -23.21 -22.38
CA ILE A 313 5.07 -23.26 -20.98
C ILE A 313 3.57 -23.02 -20.90
N SER A 314 3.04 -22.06 -21.67
CA SER A 314 1.62 -21.74 -21.71
C SER A 314 0.76 -22.95 -22.12
N LYS A 315 1.27 -23.85 -22.99
CA LYS A 315 0.54 -25.06 -23.40
C LYS A 315 0.29 -25.99 -22.21
N ILE A 316 1.28 -26.14 -21.32
CA ILE A 316 1.14 -26.97 -20.11
C ILE A 316 0.22 -26.28 -19.10
N LYS A 317 0.36 -24.97 -18.92
CA LYS A 317 -0.46 -24.19 -17.97
C LYS A 317 -1.95 -24.23 -18.32
N ASN A 318 -2.28 -24.25 -19.61
CA ASN A 318 -3.67 -24.31 -20.07
C ASN A 318 -4.31 -25.70 -19.90
N LEU A 319 -3.53 -26.74 -19.60
CA LEU A 319 -4.02 -28.11 -19.33
C LEU A 319 -4.28 -28.35 -17.83
N GLU A 320 -4.35 -27.32 -17.01
CA GLU A 320 -4.56 -27.44 -15.59
C GLU A 320 -5.85 -28.21 -15.25
N ASP A 321 -6.96 -27.86 -15.89
CA ASP A 321 -8.24 -28.51 -15.70
C ASP A 321 -8.24 -29.97 -16.22
N ASP A 322 -7.58 -30.22 -17.34
CA ASP A 322 -7.47 -31.59 -17.92
C ASP A 322 -6.64 -32.50 -17.02
N ILE A 323 -5.55 -31.99 -16.47
CA ILE A 323 -4.71 -32.73 -15.52
C ILE A 323 -5.49 -32.96 -14.21
N ALA A 324 -6.21 -31.96 -13.71
CA ALA A 324 -7.05 -32.08 -12.52
C ALA A 324 -8.11 -33.18 -12.68
N LEU A 325 -8.77 -33.20 -13.84
CA LEU A 325 -9.76 -34.22 -14.17
C LEU A 325 -9.14 -35.63 -14.23
N SER A 326 -8.00 -35.77 -14.91
CA SER A 326 -7.27 -37.04 -15.02
C SER A 326 -6.85 -37.60 -13.66
N LEU A 327 -6.43 -36.73 -12.74
CA LEU A 327 -6.03 -37.07 -11.38
C LEU A 327 -7.22 -37.27 -10.45
N SER A 328 -8.44 -36.92 -10.89
CA SER A 328 -9.64 -36.85 -10.02
C SER A 328 -9.40 -35.98 -8.79
N ALA A 329 -8.58 -34.92 -8.93
CA ALA A 329 -8.13 -34.05 -7.84
C ALA A 329 -8.85 -32.70 -7.92
N LEU A 330 -9.28 -32.21 -6.74
CA LEU A 330 -9.82 -30.86 -6.61
C LEU A 330 -8.68 -29.91 -6.23
N GLY A 331 -8.45 -28.86 -7.06
CA GLY A 331 -7.51 -27.79 -6.73
C GLY A 331 -6.04 -28.14 -6.96
N ILE A 332 -5.69 -28.68 -8.11
CA ILE A 332 -4.30 -28.68 -8.55
C ILE A 332 -3.85 -27.25 -8.84
N ARG A 333 -2.54 -27.01 -8.78
CA ARG A 333 -1.98 -25.71 -9.15
C ARG A 333 -0.71 -25.91 -9.96
N ILE A 334 -0.58 -25.18 -11.07
CA ILE A 334 0.60 -25.24 -11.94
C ILE A 334 1.45 -24.00 -11.72
N ILE A 335 2.71 -24.20 -11.28
CA ILE A 335 3.74 -23.17 -11.14
C ILE A 335 4.66 -23.28 -12.36
N ALA A 336 4.58 -22.30 -13.24
CA ALA A 336 5.33 -22.39 -14.48
C ALA A 336 5.88 -21.01 -14.91
N PRO A 337 7.21 -20.83 -14.87
CA PRO A 337 8.24 -21.72 -14.32
C PRO A 337 8.33 -21.67 -12.77
N ILE A 338 8.97 -22.68 -12.15
CA ILE A 338 9.39 -22.59 -10.75
C ILE A 338 10.53 -21.57 -10.67
N PRO A 339 10.42 -20.52 -9.81
CA PRO A 339 11.47 -19.53 -9.68
C PRO A 339 12.82 -20.16 -9.34
N GLY A 340 13.86 -19.80 -10.10
CA GLY A 340 15.23 -20.27 -9.89
C GLY A 340 15.54 -21.69 -10.36
N LYS A 341 14.55 -22.49 -10.87
CA LYS A 341 14.81 -23.88 -11.25
C LYS A 341 14.62 -24.20 -12.74
N GLY A 342 13.98 -23.35 -13.53
CA GLY A 342 13.69 -23.63 -14.94
C GLY A 342 12.80 -24.86 -15.19
N THR A 343 12.15 -25.40 -14.16
CA THR A 343 11.21 -26.53 -14.19
C THR A 343 9.78 -26.04 -14.03
N ILE A 344 8.82 -26.90 -14.36
CA ILE A 344 7.39 -26.66 -14.14
C ILE A 344 6.95 -27.52 -12.97
N GLY A 345 6.27 -26.92 -12.00
CA GLY A 345 5.71 -27.60 -10.84
C GLY A 345 4.21 -27.84 -11.00
N ILE A 346 3.76 -29.05 -10.72
CA ILE A 346 2.35 -29.41 -10.59
C ILE A 346 2.11 -29.82 -9.15
N GLU A 347 1.37 -29.03 -8.41
CA GLU A 347 1.00 -29.30 -7.01
C GLU A 347 -0.31 -30.10 -7.01
N VAL A 348 -0.24 -31.33 -6.51
CA VAL A 348 -1.39 -32.26 -6.45
C VAL A 348 -1.75 -32.52 -4.99
N PRO A 349 -3.02 -32.35 -4.58
CA PRO A 349 -3.48 -32.68 -3.23
C PRO A 349 -3.28 -34.14 -2.88
N ASN A 350 -2.71 -34.42 -1.72
CA ASN A 350 -2.59 -35.78 -1.19
C ASN A 350 -3.97 -36.32 -0.81
N GLN A 351 -4.22 -37.61 -1.03
CA GLN A 351 -5.45 -38.29 -0.57
C GLN A 351 -5.53 -38.27 0.94
N LYS A 352 -4.43 -38.65 1.60
CA LYS A 352 -4.27 -38.62 3.06
C LYS A 352 -3.46 -37.40 3.45
N LYS A 353 -4.12 -36.35 3.99
CA LYS A 353 -3.49 -35.11 4.42
C LYS A 353 -3.00 -35.25 5.87
N SER A 354 -1.76 -34.80 6.12
CA SER A 354 -1.19 -34.78 7.48
C SER A 354 -1.51 -33.43 8.14
N ILE A 355 -1.84 -33.45 9.43
CA ILE A 355 -2.02 -32.25 10.23
C ILE A 355 -0.65 -31.74 10.65
N VAL A 356 -0.36 -30.47 10.40
CA VAL A 356 0.84 -29.80 10.91
C VAL A 356 0.51 -29.25 12.30
N SER A 357 0.94 -29.93 13.37
CA SER A 357 0.67 -29.49 14.74
C SER A 357 1.50 -28.27 15.11
N MET A 358 0.91 -27.33 15.86
CA MET A 358 1.63 -26.17 16.39
C MET A 358 2.77 -26.61 17.34
N LYS A 359 2.56 -27.70 18.12
CA LYS A 359 3.60 -28.31 18.95
C LYS A 359 4.85 -28.63 18.14
N SER A 360 4.71 -29.29 16.97
CA SER A 360 5.85 -29.68 16.13
C SER A 360 6.59 -28.49 15.54
N LEU A 361 5.90 -27.38 15.28
CA LEU A 361 6.49 -26.16 14.76
C LEU A 361 7.29 -25.43 15.83
N LEU A 362 6.71 -25.23 17.01
CA LEU A 362 7.33 -24.51 18.12
C LEU A 362 8.50 -25.29 18.75
N SER A 363 8.47 -26.62 18.71
CA SER A 363 9.59 -27.46 19.16
C SER A 363 10.68 -27.66 18.12
N SER A 364 10.49 -27.16 16.88
CA SER A 364 11.48 -27.28 15.81
C SER A 364 12.75 -26.46 16.14
N LYS A 365 13.93 -27.00 15.77
CA LYS A 365 15.21 -26.28 15.93
C LYS A 365 15.16 -24.89 15.30
N ARG A 366 14.54 -24.76 14.12
CA ARG A 366 14.41 -23.50 13.41
C ARG A 366 13.66 -22.41 14.19
N PHE A 367 12.75 -22.81 15.09
CA PHE A 367 12.05 -21.87 15.97
C PHE A 367 12.77 -21.70 17.32
N THR A 368 13.22 -22.78 17.95
CA THR A 368 13.85 -22.72 19.28
C THR A 368 15.19 -21.99 19.26
N GLU A 369 15.98 -22.16 18.21
CA GLU A 369 17.30 -21.53 18.03
C GLU A 369 17.22 -20.18 17.27
N ALA A 370 16.00 -19.72 16.91
CA ALA A 370 15.84 -18.46 16.18
C ALA A 370 16.28 -17.25 17.02
N GLU A 371 17.22 -16.48 16.52
CA GLU A 371 17.68 -15.17 17.07
C GLU A 371 16.89 -14.00 16.53
N MET A 372 15.61 -14.22 16.21
CA MET A 372 14.71 -13.20 15.67
C MET A 372 14.07 -12.39 16.78
N GLU A 373 13.78 -11.10 16.50
CA GLU A 373 13.13 -10.22 17.48
C GLU A 373 11.68 -10.65 17.77
N LEU A 374 10.88 -10.91 16.74
CA LEU A 374 9.51 -11.41 16.86
C LEU A 374 9.29 -12.64 15.95
N PRO A 375 9.81 -13.82 16.33
CA PRO A 375 9.68 -15.02 15.49
C PRO A 375 8.25 -15.56 15.48
N ILE A 376 7.76 -15.85 14.30
CA ILE A 376 6.46 -16.43 14.05
C ILE A 376 6.63 -17.74 13.28
N ALA A 377 6.17 -18.85 13.85
CA ALA A 377 6.10 -20.15 13.19
C ALA A 377 4.73 -20.26 12.49
N ILE A 378 4.69 -19.99 11.19
CA ILE A 378 3.43 -19.95 10.43
C ILE A 378 2.96 -21.36 10.07
N GLY A 379 3.88 -22.26 9.66
CA GLY A 379 3.51 -23.59 9.18
C GLY A 379 4.68 -24.36 8.61
N LYS A 380 4.40 -25.30 7.72
CA LYS A 380 5.39 -26.06 6.96
C LYS A 380 5.26 -25.82 5.45
N THR A 381 6.41 -25.78 4.77
CA THR A 381 6.48 -25.69 3.31
C THR A 381 6.11 -27.03 2.65
N ILE A 382 6.04 -27.05 1.32
CA ILE A 382 5.84 -28.28 0.54
C ILE A 382 7.00 -29.27 0.76
N SER A 383 8.22 -28.80 1.04
CA SER A 383 9.35 -29.64 1.39
C SER A 383 9.34 -30.12 2.86
N ASN A 384 8.24 -29.95 3.58
CA ASN A 384 8.06 -30.31 5.00
C ASN A 384 8.99 -29.57 5.98
N GLU A 385 9.59 -28.46 5.56
CA GLU A 385 10.40 -27.61 6.42
C GLU A 385 9.53 -26.65 7.24
N SER A 386 9.87 -26.45 8.52
CA SER A 386 9.21 -25.43 9.34
C SER A 386 9.47 -24.03 8.79
N PHE A 387 8.41 -23.28 8.53
CA PHE A 387 8.46 -21.93 8.00
C PHE A 387 8.34 -20.93 9.15
N VAL A 388 9.46 -20.34 9.52
CA VAL A 388 9.58 -19.36 10.60
C VAL A 388 10.08 -18.05 10.02
N VAL A 389 9.42 -16.97 10.35
CA VAL A 389 9.71 -15.60 9.86
C VAL A 389 9.74 -14.61 11.03
N ASP A 390 10.41 -13.49 10.83
CA ASP A 390 10.47 -12.40 11.80
C ASP A 390 9.49 -11.30 11.45
N LEU A 391 8.52 -11.03 12.33
CA LEU A 391 7.53 -9.95 12.12
C LEU A 391 8.19 -8.58 11.98
N THR A 392 9.32 -8.34 12.63
CA THR A 392 10.03 -7.05 12.52
C THR A 392 10.66 -6.82 11.15
N LYS A 393 11.03 -7.89 10.44
CA LYS A 393 11.54 -7.82 9.05
C LYS A 393 10.45 -7.66 8.01
N MET A 394 9.23 -8.14 8.31
CA MET A 394 8.03 -7.90 7.55
C MET A 394 7.07 -7.02 8.36
N PRO A 395 7.32 -5.72 8.50
CA PRO A 395 6.84 -4.89 9.62
C PRO A 395 5.34 -4.99 9.86
N HIS A 396 4.56 -5.27 8.82
CA HIS A 396 3.11 -5.40 8.88
C HIS A 396 2.67 -6.58 8.03
N LEU A 397 1.66 -7.30 8.52
CA LEU A 397 1.16 -8.52 7.92
C LEU A 397 -0.34 -8.41 7.62
N LEU A 398 -0.72 -8.63 6.38
CA LEU A 398 -2.11 -8.77 5.95
C LEU A 398 -2.47 -10.25 5.85
N ILE A 399 -3.58 -10.65 6.46
CA ILE A 399 -4.10 -12.01 6.42
C ILE A 399 -5.51 -11.98 5.81
N ALA A 400 -5.75 -12.75 4.77
CA ALA A 400 -7.09 -12.81 4.18
C ALA A 400 -7.46 -14.22 3.73
N GLY A 401 -8.76 -14.51 3.69
CA GLY A 401 -9.29 -15.79 3.24
C GLY A 401 -10.77 -15.97 3.56
N ALA A 402 -11.45 -16.88 2.88
CA ALA A 402 -12.86 -17.15 3.12
C ALA A 402 -13.09 -17.78 4.51
N THR A 403 -14.31 -17.67 4.99
CA THR A 403 -14.73 -18.21 6.30
C THR A 403 -14.42 -19.73 6.38
N GLY A 404 -13.87 -20.18 7.51
CA GLY A 404 -13.54 -21.58 7.75
C GLY A 404 -12.32 -22.12 7.01
N GLN A 405 -11.52 -21.26 6.34
CA GLN A 405 -10.34 -21.69 5.58
C GLN A 405 -9.02 -21.67 6.37
N GLY A 406 -9.05 -21.22 7.65
CA GLY A 406 -7.88 -21.27 8.54
C GLY A 406 -7.37 -19.91 9.03
N LYS A 407 -8.05 -18.78 8.71
CA LYS A 407 -7.66 -17.42 9.12
C LYS A 407 -7.47 -17.30 10.64
N SER A 408 -8.46 -17.70 11.43
CA SER A 408 -8.43 -17.60 12.91
C SER A 408 -7.36 -18.51 13.50
N VAL A 409 -7.18 -19.71 12.95
CA VAL A 409 -6.08 -20.61 13.34
C VAL A 409 -4.72 -19.98 13.06
N GLY A 410 -4.57 -19.28 11.93
CA GLY A 410 -3.34 -18.55 11.58
C GLY A 410 -3.04 -17.41 12.54
N ILE A 411 -4.05 -16.63 12.94
CA ILE A 411 -3.90 -15.58 13.95
C ILE A 411 -3.45 -16.17 15.28
N ASN A 412 -4.10 -17.27 15.72
CA ASN A 412 -3.71 -17.98 16.93
C ASN A 412 -2.29 -18.56 16.86
N ALA A 413 -1.86 -19.09 15.71
CA ALA A 413 -0.50 -19.55 15.50
C ALA A 413 0.52 -18.43 15.64
N ILE A 414 0.22 -17.23 15.15
CA ILE A 414 1.07 -16.04 15.30
C ILE A 414 1.18 -15.62 16.77
N LEU A 415 0.04 -15.45 17.45
CA LEU A 415 0.01 -15.05 18.85
C LEU A 415 0.72 -16.07 19.73
N CYS A 416 0.43 -17.37 19.58
CA CYS A 416 1.09 -18.42 20.32
C CYS A 416 2.59 -18.47 20.06
N SER A 417 3.06 -18.25 18.83
CA SER A 417 4.50 -18.20 18.54
C SER A 417 5.20 -17.15 19.39
N ILE A 418 4.62 -15.96 19.49
CA ILE A 418 5.18 -14.86 20.27
C ILE A 418 5.12 -15.18 21.77
N LEU A 419 3.99 -15.72 22.28
CA LEU A 419 3.81 -16.09 23.69
C LEU A 419 4.80 -17.15 24.15
N TYR A 420 5.16 -18.10 23.28
CA TYR A 420 6.17 -19.13 23.60
C TYR A 420 7.61 -18.63 23.57
N LYS A 421 7.89 -17.58 22.79
CA LYS A 421 9.26 -17.09 22.58
C LYS A 421 9.61 -15.91 23.45
N LYS A 422 8.71 -14.94 23.63
CA LYS A 422 8.97 -13.66 24.27
C LYS A 422 8.43 -13.56 25.69
N HIS A 423 9.12 -12.77 26.51
CA HIS A 423 8.69 -12.45 27.88
C HIS A 423 7.66 -11.28 27.86
N PRO A 424 6.74 -11.20 28.86
CA PRO A 424 5.77 -10.09 28.91
C PRO A 424 6.39 -8.69 28.92
N ALA A 425 7.60 -8.55 29.42
CA ALA A 425 8.35 -7.28 29.39
C ALA A 425 8.82 -6.89 27.97
N GLU A 426 8.96 -7.88 27.06
CA GLU A 426 9.53 -7.66 25.73
C GLU A 426 8.48 -7.33 24.68
N VAL A 427 7.20 -7.75 24.89
CA VAL A 427 6.11 -7.57 23.90
C VAL A 427 4.77 -7.32 24.58
N LYS A 428 3.97 -6.45 23.94
CA LYS A 428 2.58 -6.16 24.30
C LYS A 428 1.67 -6.32 23.09
N PHE A 429 0.45 -6.78 23.30
CA PHE A 429 -0.58 -6.93 22.27
C PHE A 429 -1.69 -5.91 22.46
N VAL A 430 -2.14 -5.31 21.37
CA VAL A 430 -3.39 -4.56 21.27
C VAL A 430 -4.33 -5.41 20.41
N LEU A 431 -5.39 -5.93 21.01
CA LEU A 431 -6.30 -6.88 20.35
C LEU A 431 -7.63 -6.20 20.03
N VAL A 432 -8.04 -6.29 18.76
CA VAL A 432 -9.29 -5.73 18.24
C VAL A 432 -10.13 -6.86 17.67
N ASP A 433 -11.27 -7.12 18.28
CA ASP A 433 -12.24 -8.16 17.89
C ASP A 433 -13.66 -7.59 17.85
N PRO A 434 -14.09 -7.04 16.70
CA PRO A 434 -15.45 -6.48 16.57
C PRO A 434 -16.56 -7.51 16.79
N LYS A 435 -16.27 -8.80 16.57
CA LYS A 435 -17.23 -9.89 16.66
C LYS A 435 -17.33 -10.53 18.05
N LYS A 436 -16.40 -10.25 18.95
CA LYS A 436 -16.31 -10.80 20.34
C LYS A 436 -16.16 -12.32 20.42
N ILE A 437 -15.58 -12.94 19.40
CA ILE A 437 -15.57 -14.42 19.29
C ILE A 437 -14.15 -14.97 19.32
N GLU A 438 -13.26 -14.46 18.48
CA GLU A 438 -11.99 -15.11 18.16
C GLU A 438 -10.89 -14.77 19.18
N LEU A 439 -10.82 -13.52 19.63
CA LEU A 439 -9.73 -13.05 20.50
C LEU A 439 -10.10 -12.96 21.98
N SER A 440 -11.37 -13.15 22.34
CA SER A 440 -11.88 -13.04 23.73
C SER A 440 -11.15 -13.97 24.72
N ILE A 441 -10.66 -15.10 24.25
CA ILE A 441 -9.90 -16.11 25.02
C ILE A 441 -8.60 -15.53 25.63
N TYR A 442 -8.02 -14.49 25.00
CA TYR A 442 -6.80 -13.83 25.45
C TYR A 442 -7.02 -12.82 26.60
N ASN A 443 -8.25 -12.54 27.02
CA ASN A 443 -8.50 -11.72 28.21
C ASN A 443 -7.78 -12.24 29.48
N LYS A 444 -7.57 -13.58 29.56
CA LYS A 444 -6.88 -14.21 30.68
C LYS A 444 -5.42 -13.74 30.85
N ILE A 445 -4.79 -13.24 29.79
CA ILE A 445 -3.40 -12.74 29.81
C ILE A 445 -3.30 -11.22 29.90
N GLU A 446 -4.38 -10.52 30.26
CA GLU A 446 -4.46 -9.05 30.30
C GLU A 446 -3.29 -8.45 31.04
N LYS A 447 -3.04 -8.89 32.28
CA LYS A 447 -2.00 -8.36 33.18
C LYS A 447 -0.57 -8.70 32.74
N HIS A 448 -0.37 -9.53 31.73
CA HIS A 448 0.94 -9.95 31.25
C HIS A 448 1.28 -9.29 29.91
N TYR A 449 0.42 -9.47 28.93
CA TYR A 449 0.74 -9.16 27.55
C TYR A 449 -0.15 -8.11 26.90
N LEU A 450 -1.31 -7.74 27.48
CA LEU A 450 -2.21 -6.82 26.79
C LEU A 450 -1.89 -5.36 27.12
N ALA A 451 -2.16 -4.52 26.11
CA ALA A 451 -2.15 -3.07 26.24
C ALA A 451 -3.55 -2.53 25.99
N LYS A 452 -3.97 -1.52 26.77
CA LYS A 452 -5.30 -0.90 26.70
C LYS A 452 -5.26 0.59 26.91
N LEU A 453 -6.34 1.28 26.55
CA LEU A 453 -6.55 2.68 26.95
C LEU A 453 -6.85 2.76 28.45
N PRO A 454 -6.46 3.84 29.15
CA PRO A 454 -6.67 4.01 30.59
C PRO A 454 -8.12 3.80 31.01
N ASP A 455 -9.08 4.35 30.25
CA ASP A 455 -10.53 4.30 30.56
C ASP A 455 -11.25 3.06 30.02
N SER A 456 -10.53 2.02 29.62
CA SER A 456 -11.13 0.80 29.10
C SER A 456 -11.31 -0.26 30.17
N ASP A 457 -12.56 -0.70 30.41
CA ASP A 457 -12.85 -1.83 31.30
C ASP A 457 -12.29 -3.15 30.78
N ASN A 458 -12.29 -3.34 29.46
CA ASN A 458 -11.80 -4.53 28.78
C ASN A 458 -10.54 -4.22 27.97
N ALA A 459 -9.57 -5.11 28.05
CA ALA A 459 -8.33 -4.99 27.26
C ALA A 459 -8.52 -5.35 25.77
N ILE A 460 -9.53 -6.17 25.43
CA ILE A 460 -9.89 -6.48 24.05
C ILE A 460 -10.90 -5.45 23.56
N ILE A 461 -10.57 -4.80 22.44
CA ILE A 461 -11.33 -3.68 21.91
C ILE A 461 -12.42 -4.20 20.96
N ILE A 462 -13.65 -3.79 21.24
CA ILE A 462 -14.84 -4.31 20.56
C ILE A 462 -15.55 -3.20 19.77
N ASN A 463 -15.62 -1.99 20.33
CA ASN A 463 -16.40 -0.87 19.79
C ASN A 463 -15.57 -0.03 18.83
N ASN A 464 -16.16 0.36 17.71
CA ASN A 464 -15.48 1.15 16.65
C ASN A 464 -14.90 2.47 17.18
N ASP A 465 -15.61 3.20 18.02
CA ASP A 465 -15.09 4.45 18.60
C ASP A 465 -13.84 4.20 19.45
N LYS A 466 -13.85 3.12 20.25
CA LYS A 466 -12.67 2.73 21.02
C LYS A 466 -11.51 2.28 20.12
N VAL A 467 -11.80 1.66 18.96
CA VAL A 467 -10.77 1.32 17.96
C VAL A 467 -10.11 2.58 17.40
N ILE A 468 -10.91 3.59 17.02
CA ILE A 468 -10.40 4.87 16.50
C ILE A 468 -9.52 5.54 17.57
N ASN A 469 -9.99 5.63 18.82
CA ASN A 469 -9.22 6.21 19.92
C ASN A 469 -7.90 5.44 20.15
N THR A 470 -7.94 4.11 20.11
CA THR A 470 -6.74 3.27 20.28
C THR A 470 -5.74 3.45 19.15
N LEU A 471 -6.19 3.53 17.88
CA LEU A 471 -5.30 3.80 16.76
C LEU A 471 -4.61 5.17 16.87
N ASN A 472 -5.35 6.19 17.28
CA ASN A 472 -4.80 7.52 17.53
C ASN A 472 -3.84 7.53 18.74
N SER A 473 -4.17 6.81 19.81
CA SER A 473 -3.29 6.60 20.96
C SER A 473 -1.98 5.90 20.55
N LEU A 474 -2.04 4.88 19.69
CA LEU A 474 -0.86 4.24 19.14
C LEU A 474 -0.04 5.19 18.26
N CYS A 475 -0.67 6.12 17.56
CA CYS A 475 0.06 7.18 16.84
C CYS A 475 0.79 8.10 17.81
N ARG A 476 0.20 8.48 18.94
CA ARG A 476 0.88 9.26 20.01
C ARG A 476 2.03 8.46 20.63
N GLU A 477 1.82 7.20 20.94
CA GLU A 477 2.89 6.31 21.45
C GLU A 477 4.04 6.21 20.44
N MET A 478 3.73 6.10 19.16
CA MET A 478 4.73 6.11 18.09
C MET A 478 5.55 7.41 18.10
N ASP A 479 4.90 8.57 18.16
CA ASP A 479 5.55 9.88 18.18
C ASP A 479 6.43 10.04 19.43
N LYS A 480 5.92 9.67 20.61
CA LYS A 480 6.70 9.65 21.87
C LYS A 480 7.95 8.78 21.77
N ARG A 481 7.82 7.58 21.17
CA ARG A 481 8.96 6.69 20.95
C ARG A 481 9.99 7.29 19.99
N TYR A 482 9.54 7.99 18.95
CA TYR A 482 10.46 8.69 18.05
C TYR A 482 11.26 9.77 18.77
N GLU A 483 10.66 10.51 19.70
CA GLU A 483 11.38 11.49 20.52
C GLU A 483 12.43 10.81 21.41
N LEU A 484 12.08 9.69 22.05
CA LEU A 484 13.04 8.92 22.87
C LEU A 484 14.20 8.38 22.02
N LEU A 485 13.93 7.84 20.82
CA LEU A 485 14.97 7.37 19.91
C LEU A 485 15.88 8.52 19.46
N LYS A 486 15.31 9.67 19.14
CA LYS A 486 16.04 10.88 18.75
C LYS A 486 16.96 11.36 19.89
N ASN A 487 16.44 11.45 21.10
CA ASN A 487 17.22 11.87 22.28
C ASN A 487 18.35 10.89 22.58
N ALA A 488 18.10 9.58 22.40
CA ALA A 488 19.11 8.53 22.54
C ALA A 488 20.08 8.42 21.36
N MET A 489 19.90 9.20 20.28
CA MET A 489 20.65 9.10 19.02
C MET A 489 20.69 7.66 18.47
N THR A 490 19.54 7.02 18.38
CA THR A 490 19.38 5.66 17.87
C THR A 490 18.44 5.62 16.65
N ARG A 491 18.63 4.62 15.76
CA ARG A 491 17.87 4.50 14.52
C ARG A 491 16.61 3.65 14.66
N ASN A 492 16.60 2.76 15.65
CA ASN A 492 15.53 1.80 15.85
C ASN A 492 15.44 1.34 17.30
N ILE A 493 14.31 0.71 17.65
CA ILE A 493 14.03 0.21 18.99
C ILE A 493 15.07 -0.80 19.50
N LYS A 494 15.65 -1.62 18.62
CA LYS A 494 16.66 -2.61 19.02
C LYS A 494 17.93 -1.93 19.53
N GLU A 495 18.44 -0.94 18.80
CA GLU A 495 19.59 -0.14 19.22
C GLU A 495 19.30 0.63 20.50
N TYR A 496 18.09 1.21 20.61
CA TYR A 496 17.64 1.94 21.80
C TYR A 496 17.60 1.03 23.03
N ASN A 497 16.93 -0.10 22.93
CA ASN A 497 16.84 -1.05 24.04
C ASN A 497 18.20 -1.64 24.42
N SER A 498 19.11 -1.87 23.47
CA SER A 498 20.48 -2.29 23.76
C SER A 498 21.25 -1.25 24.56
N LYS A 499 21.13 0.05 24.21
CA LYS A 499 21.71 1.16 25.00
C LYS A 499 21.07 1.26 26.37
N PHE A 500 19.76 1.08 26.49
CA PHE A 500 19.07 1.12 27.77
C PHE A 500 19.52 -0.01 28.70
N VAL A 501 19.58 -1.25 28.21
CA VAL A 501 20.04 -2.42 28.95
C VAL A 501 21.51 -2.27 29.40
N SER A 502 22.36 -1.69 28.57
CA SER A 502 23.75 -1.39 28.92
C SER A 502 23.91 -0.17 29.83
N LYS A 503 22.82 0.43 30.35
CA LYS A 503 22.79 1.65 31.19
C LYS A 503 23.46 2.87 30.55
N ALA A 504 23.50 2.92 29.22
CA ALA A 504 23.98 4.09 28.48
C ALA A 504 22.94 5.21 28.36
N LEU A 505 21.71 4.97 28.81
CA LEU A 505 20.59 5.92 28.83
C LEU A 505 20.14 6.14 30.28
N ASN A 506 19.91 7.40 30.65
CA ASN A 506 19.53 7.78 32.02
C ASN A 506 17.98 7.72 32.17
N PRO A 507 17.44 6.92 33.11
CA PRO A 507 16.00 6.89 33.38
C PRO A 507 15.47 8.23 33.93
N GLU A 508 16.27 9.06 34.61
CA GLU A 508 15.88 10.37 35.12
C GLU A 508 15.59 11.37 33.98
N GLU A 509 16.12 11.13 32.80
CA GLU A 509 15.82 11.88 31.55
C GLU A 509 14.57 11.35 30.81
N GLY A 510 13.82 10.48 31.47
CA GLY A 510 12.59 9.90 30.91
C GLY A 510 12.80 8.69 30.00
N HIS A 511 14.04 8.16 29.92
CA HIS A 511 14.29 6.94 29.16
C HIS A 511 13.71 5.71 29.87
N ILE A 512 13.02 4.86 29.14
CA ILE A 512 12.41 3.61 29.61
C ILE A 512 12.72 2.48 28.65
N PHE A 513 12.65 1.23 29.11
CA PHE A 513 12.68 0.09 28.20
C PHE A 513 11.39 0.04 27.35
N LEU A 514 11.52 -0.08 26.05
CA LEU A 514 10.40 -0.07 25.11
C LEU A 514 10.04 -1.50 24.67
N PRO A 515 8.89 -2.06 25.12
CA PRO A 515 8.42 -3.32 24.58
C PRO A 515 7.99 -3.16 23.13
N TYR A 516 8.11 -4.23 22.32
CA TYR A 516 7.43 -4.28 21.03
C TYR A 516 5.91 -4.26 21.24
N ILE A 517 5.18 -3.57 20.38
CA ILE A 517 3.71 -3.56 20.39
C ILE A 517 3.20 -4.22 19.11
N VAL A 518 2.32 -5.20 19.24
CA VAL A 518 1.70 -5.88 18.11
C VAL A 518 0.20 -5.63 18.16
N LEU A 519 -0.30 -4.80 17.22
CA LEU A 519 -1.73 -4.60 17.01
C LEU A 519 -2.27 -5.74 16.14
N VAL A 520 -3.29 -6.45 16.62
CA VAL A 520 -3.98 -7.51 15.89
C VAL A 520 -5.44 -7.16 15.70
N ILE A 521 -5.89 -7.13 14.45
CA ILE A 521 -7.29 -6.90 14.07
C ILE A 521 -7.83 -8.15 13.40
N ASP A 522 -8.82 -8.81 14.02
CA ASP A 522 -9.39 -10.06 13.48
C ASP A 522 -10.23 -9.85 12.22
N GLU A 523 -11.07 -8.81 12.17
CA GLU A 523 -11.90 -8.53 11.00
C GLU A 523 -11.88 -7.06 10.61
N PHE A 524 -10.94 -6.73 9.75
CA PHE A 524 -10.73 -5.35 9.30
C PHE A 524 -11.88 -4.81 8.44
N ALA A 525 -12.57 -5.71 7.70
CA ALA A 525 -13.69 -5.30 6.86
C ALA A 525 -14.83 -4.66 7.66
N ASP A 526 -15.15 -5.18 8.84
CA ASP A 526 -16.24 -4.65 9.66
C ASP A 526 -15.94 -3.24 10.18
N LEU A 527 -14.68 -2.94 10.42
CA LEU A 527 -14.20 -1.62 10.84
C LEU A 527 -14.23 -0.60 9.69
N ILE A 528 -13.67 -0.96 8.54
CA ILE A 528 -13.61 -0.07 7.36
C ILE A 528 -14.99 0.24 6.81
N MET A 529 -15.89 -0.75 6.79
CA MET A 529 -17.25 -0.55 6.28
C MET A 529 -18.09 0.35 7.18
N THR A 530 -17.74 0.48 8.45
CA THR A 530 -18.48 1.30 9.42
C THR A 530 -17.91 2.71 9.56
N SER A 531 -16.58 2.83 9.73
CA SER A 531 -15.92 4.09 10.07
C SER A 531 -14.89 4.56 9.04
N GLY A 532 -14.74 3.85 7.93
CA GLY A 532 -14.00 4.23 6.72
C GLY A 532 -12.68 4.98 6.97
N LYS A 533 -12.67 6.27 6.59
CA LYS A 533 -11.48 7.13 6.67
C LYS A 533 -10.96 7.37 8.08
N GLU A 534 -11.82 7.37 9.10
CA GLU A 534 -11.41 7.61 10.48
C GLU A 534 -10.50 6.51 11.02
N ILE A 535 -10.64 5.29 10.48
CA ILE A 535 -9.76 4.14 10.79
C ILE A 535 -8.60 4.06 9.79
N GLU A 536 -8.86 4.29 8.50
CA GLU A 536 -7.84 4.16 7.47
C GLU A 536 -6.68 5.14 7.66
N THR A 537 -6.97 6.39 8.06
CA THR A 537 -5.94 7.43 8.22
C THR A 537 -4.92 7.12 9.32
N PRO A 538 -5.29 6.86 10.58
CA PRO A 538 -4.31 6.52 11.62
C PRO A 538 -3.64 5.17 11.36
N LEU A 539 -4.35 4.18 10.80
CA LEU A 539 -3.77 2.89 10.44
C LEU A 539 -2.68 3.05 9.37
N ALA A 540 -2.92 3.86 8.34
CA ALA A 540 -1.95 4.13 7.30
C ALA A 540 -0.70 4.84 7.86
N ARG A 541 -0.89 5.82 8.75
CA ARG A 541 0.21 6.51 9.44
C ARG A 541 1.07 5.54 10.24
N LEU A 542 0.44 4.67 11.04
CA LEU A 542 1.14 3.62 11.76
C LEU A 542 1.89 2.68 10.80
N ALA A 543 1.23 2.19 9.74
CA ALA A 543 1.84 1.27 8.80
C ALA A 543 3.04 1.88 8.02
N GLN A 544 3.07 3.20 7.85
CA GLN A 544 4.18 3.90 7.19
C GLN A 544 5.37 4.16 8.11
N LEU A 545 5.13 4.50 9.36
CA LEU A 545 6.15 5.07 10.24
C LEU A 545 6.52 4.18 11.44
N SER A 546 5.68 3.28 11.91
CA SER A 546 5.86 2.63 13.21
C SER A 546 6.93 1.54 13.27
N ARG A 547 7.46 1.09 12.13
CA ARG A 547 8.48 0.02 12.06
C ARG A 547 9.71 0.29 12.93
N ALA A 548 10.26 1.49 12.86
CA ALA A 548 11.49 1.83 13.57
C ALA A 548 11.30 1.85 15.10
N VAL A 549 10.11 2.19 15.57
CA VAL A 549 9.76 2.29 16.98
C VAL A 549 9.15 1.00 17.57
N GLY A 550 9.12 -0.09 16.80
CA GLY A 550 8.72 -1.41 17.25
C GLY A 550 7.21 -1.60 17.44
N ILE A 551 6.38 -0.90 16.66
CA ILE A 551 4.94 -1.12 16.61
C ILE A 551 4.62 -1.82 15.29
N HIS A 552 4.01 -3.01 15.38
CA HIS A 552 3.72 -3.88 14.24
C HIS A 552 2.23 -4.15 14.14
N LEU A 553 1.73 -4.30 12.91
CA LEU A 553 0.31 -4.50 12.65
C LEU A 553 0.08 -5.84 11.96
N VAL A 554 -0.89 -6.58 12.47
CA VAL A 554 -1.42 -7.80 11.86
C VAL A 554 -2.91 -7.57 11.63
N ILE A 555 -3.28 -7.34 10.38
CA ILE A 555 -4.70 -7.11 10.03
C ILE A 555 -5.24 -8.31 9.27
N ALA A 556 -6.43 -8.74 9.64
CA ALA A 556 -7.05 -9.88 9.00
C ALA A 556 -8.46 -9.56 8.49
N THR A 557 -8.89 -10.24 7.42
CA THR A 557 -10.25 -10.09 6.88
C THR A 557 -10.74 -11.37 6.21
N GLN A 558 -12.03 -11.63 6.33
CA GLN A 558 -12.74 -12.67 5.58
C GLN A 558 -13.39 -12.12 4.29
N ARG A 559 -13.33 -10.79 4.08
CA ARG A 559 -13.93 -10.11 2.92
C ARG A 559 -12.85 -9.41 2.09
N PRO A 560 -12.11 -10.15 1.26
CA PRO A 560 -11.00 -9.60 0.49
C PRO A 560 -11.48 -8.83 -0.75
N SER A 561 -12.26 -7.77 -0.54
CA SER A 561 -12.71 -6.88 -1.61
C SER A 561 -11.78 -5.67 -1.75
N VAL A 562 -11.80 -5.02 -2.92
CA VAL A 562 -11.00 -3.82 -3.21
C VAL A 562 -11.35 -2.66 -2.27
N ASN A 563 -12.60 -2.59 -1.80
CA ASN A 563 -13.06 -1.58 -0.84
C ASN A 563 -12.49 -1.78 0.57
N VAL A 564 -12.04 -2.99 0.91
CA VAL A 564 -11.43 -3.35 2.20
C VAL A 564 -9.90 -3.34 2.09
N ILE A 565 -9.37 -4.01 1.07
CA ILE A 565 -7.92 -4.07 0.80
C ILE A 565 -7.60 -3.02 -0.27
N THR A 566 -7.54 -1.75 0.17
CA THR A 566 -7.26 -0.60 -0.69
C THR A 566 -5.81 -0.59 -1.17
N GLY A 567 -5.51 0.21 -2.20
CA GLY A 567 -4.14 0.41 -2.66
C GLY A 567 -3.19 0.90 -1.56
N LEU A 568 -3.71 1.74 -0.65
CA LEU A 568 -2.97 2.27 0.50
C LEU A 568 -2.59 1.16 1.50
N ILE A 569 -3.52 0.24 1.78
CA ILE A 569 -3.26 -0.94 2.62
C ILE A 569 -2.20 -1.83 1.95
N LYS A 570 -2.37 -2.14 0.66
CA LYS A 570 -1.41 -3.01 -0.07
C LYS A 570 0.00 -2.45 -0.12
N ALA A 571 0.14 -1.13 -0.28
CA ALA A 571 1.45 -0.47 -0.32
C ALA A 571 2.21 -0.56 1.01
N ASN A 572 1.48 -0.57 2.14
CA ASN A 572 2.07 -0.53 3.48
C ASN A 572 2.15 -1.91 4.17
N PHE A 573 1.50 -2.94 3.59
CA PHE A 573 1.54 -4.32 4.08
C PHE A 573 2.29 -5.21 3.07
N PRO A 574 3.63 -5.24 3.13
CA PRO A 574 4.45 -5.95 2.17
C PRO A 574 4.41 -7.48 2.34
N ALA A 575 4.09 -7.97 3.54
CA ALA A 575 3.89 -9.38 3.80
C ALA A 575 2.41 -9.71 3.83
N ARG A 576 2.01 -10.78 3.11
CA ARG A 576 0.61 -11.17 2.98
C ARG A 576 0.45 -12.67 3.05
N ILE A 577 -0.58 -13.12 3.75
CA ILE A 577 -1.01 -14.52 3.80
C ILE A 577 -2.41 -14.60 3.21
N ALA A 578 -2.56 -15.37 2.14
CA ALA A 578 -3.87 -15.69 1.58
C ALA A 578 -4.20 -17.15 1.87
N TYR A 579 -5.23 -17.36 2.65
CA TYR A 579 -5.93 -18.65 2.73
C TYR A 579 -6.84 -18.82 1.52
N ARG A 580 -7.44 -20.00 1.38
CA ARG A 580 -8.34 -20.27 0.25
C ARG A 580 -9.42 -19.19 0.14
N VAL A 581 -9.62 -18.70 -1.08
CA VAL A 581 -10.72 -17.83 -1.49
C VAL A 581 -11.56 -18.48 -2.57
N THR A 582 -12.75 -17.96 -2.82
CA THR A 582 -13.67 -18.54 -3.82
C THR A 582 -13.42 -18.02 -5.23
N SER A 583 -12.80 -16.85 -5.35
CA SER A 583 -12.62 -16.14 -6.62
C SER A 583 -11.16 -15.83 -6.89
N LYS A 584 -10.76 -15.94 -8.16
CA LYS A 584 -9.45 -15.47 -8.64
C LYS A 584 -9.27 -13.95 -8.46
N ILE A 585 -10.38 -13.20 -8.47
CA ILE A 585 -10.36 -11.75 -8.23
C ILE A 585 -9.95 -11.48 -6.78
N ASP A 586 -10.49 -12.24 -5.82
CA ASP A 586 -10.13 -12.10 -4.41
C ASP A 586 -8.65 -12.44 -4.18
N SER A 587 -8.13 -13.48 -4.84
CA SER A 587 -6.71 -13.80 -4.81
C SER A 587 -5.85 -12.64 -5.31
N ARG A 588 -6.20 -12.05 -6.44
CA ARG A 588 -5.51 -10.86 -6.98
C ARG A 588 -5.62 -9.64 -6.06
N THR A 589 -6.76 -9.46 -5.40
CA THR A 589 -6.93 -8.37 -4.43
C THR A 589 -5.97 -8.51 -3.25
N ILE A 590 -5.71 -9.72 -2.78
CA ILE A 590 -4.80 -9.98 -1.65
C ILE A 590 -3.33 -9.99 -2.11
N LEU A 591 -3.01 -10.81 -3.12
CA LEU A 591 -1.64 -11.20 -3.49
C LEU A 591 -1.11 -10.50 -4.74
N ASP A 592 -1.91 -9.69 -5.43
CA ASP A 592 -1.65 -9.14 -6.76
C ASP A 592 -1.54 -10.23 -7.86
N THR A 593 -1.74 -11.50 -7.51
CA THR A 593 -1.71 -12.65 -8.41
C THR A 593 -2.80 -13.66 -8.07
N GLY A 594 -3.16 -14.53 -9.01
CA GLY A 594 -4.04 -15.67 -8.76
C GLY A 594 -3.31 -16.80 -8.01
N GLY A 595 -4.05 -17.78 -7.53
CA GLY A 595 -3.55 -19.01 -6.91
C GLY A 595 -4.17 -19.33 -5.56
N ALA A 596 -4.70 -18.35 -4.82
CA ALA A 596 -5.38 -18.63 -3.55
C ALA A 596 -6.75 -19.31 -3.76
N GLU A 597 -7.38 -19.16 -4.92
CA GLU A 597 -8.60 -19.89 -5.31
C GLU A 597 -8.36 -21.38 -5.53
N GLN A 598 -7.12 -21.77 -5.81
CA GLN A 598 -6.70 -23.15 -6.07
C GLN A 598 -6.24 -23.91 -4.81
N LEU A 599 -6.22 -23.23 -3.67
CA LEU A 599 -5.85 -23.85 -2.41
C LEU A 599 -6.88 -24.86 -1.94
N ILE A 600 -6.43 -25.83 -1.15
CA ILE A 600 -7.28 -26.92 -0.64
C ILE A 600 -8.20 -26.42 0.49
N GLY A 601 -7.78 -25.38 1.22
CA GLY A 601 -8.41 -24.90 2.45
C GLY A 601 -7.85 -25.59 3.70
N ARG A 602 -8.52 -25.41 4.84
CA ARG A 602 -8.08 -25.99 6.15
C ARG A 602 -6.64 -25.63 6.54
N GLY A 603 -6.28 -24.35 6.36
CA GLY A 603 -4.95 -23.85 6.70
C GLY A 603 -3.92 -23.90 5.57
N ASP A 604 -4.28 -24.43 4.40
CA ASP A 604 -3.46 -24.30 3.19
C ASP A 604 -3.46 -22.84 2.74
N SER A 605 -2.29 -22.25 2.57
CA SER A 605 -2.13 -20.81 2.37
C SER A 605 -0.96 -20.48 1.45
N LEU A 606 -1.02 -19.29 0.87
CA LEU A 606 0.06 -18.66 0.12
C LEU A 606 0.61 -17.49 0.92
N TYR A 607 1.89 -17.55 1.24
CA TYR A 607 2.64 -16.46 1.81
C TYR A 607 3.36 -15.69 0.72
N SER A 608 3.16 -14.37 0.70
CA SER A 608 3.82 -13.45 -0.24
C SER A 608 4.63 -12.43 0.55
N GLN A 609 5.90 -12.28 0.19
CA GLN A 609 6.76 -11.21 0.68
C GLN A 609 7.69 -10.76 -0.45
N SER A 610 7.72 -9.45 -0.72
CA SER A 610 8.41 -8.88 -1.88
C SER A 610 7.90 -9.54 -3.18
N ASN A 611 8.69 -10.24 -3.94
CA ASN A 611 8.28 -10.94 -5.17
C ASN A 611 8.24 -12.47 -5.02
N THR A 612 8.37 -12.98 -3.79
CA THR A 612 8.36 -14.43 -3.55
C THR A 612 6.98 -14.88 -3.08
N LEU A 613 6.50 -15.97 -3.67
CA LEU A 613 5.24 -16.61 -3.30
C LEU A 613 5.53 -18.04 -2.85
N THR A 614 5.25 -18.33 -1.57
CA THR A 614 5.51 -19.64 -0.96
C THR A 614 4.22 -20.27 -0.49
N ARG A 615 3.95 -21.51 -0.88
CA ARG A 615 2.81 -22.28 -0.35
C ARG A 615 3.18 -22.91 0.98
N ILE A 616 2.30 -22.77 1.97
CA ILE A 616 2.51 -23.16 3.34
C ILE A 616 1.25 -23.84 3.87
N GLN A 617 1.41 -25.00 4.49
CA GLN A 617 0.38 -25.55 5.35
C GLN A 617 0.51 -24.92 6.73
N CYS A 618 -0.47 -24.12 7.15
CA CYS A 618 -0.50 -23.45 8.44
C CYS A 618 -0.46 -24.46 9.60
N GLY A 619 0.22 -24.08 10.68
CA GLY A 619 0.21 -24.84 11.92
C GLY A 619 -1.19 -24.86 12.52
N PHE A 620 -1.66 -26.06 12.85
CA PHE A 620 -2.96 -26.24 13.48
C PHE A 620 -2.82 -26.10 14.99
N ILE A 621 -3.64 -25.23 15.54
CA ILE A 621 -3.86 -25.06 16.98
C ILE A 621 -5.36 -24.94 17.22
N ASP A 622 -5.89 -25.74 18.11
CA ASP A 622 -7.31 -25.75 18.45
C ASP A 622 -7.62 -24.74 19.58
N THR A 623 -8.85 -24.29 19.67
CA THR A 623 -9.30 -23.34 20.70
C THR A 623 -9.00 -23.80 22.12
N PRO A 624 -9.24 -25.07 22.52
CA PRO A 624 -8.87 -25.58 23.84
C PRO A 624 -7.35 -25.52 24.13
N GLU A 625 -6.49 -25.60 23.11
CA GLU A 625 -5.04 -25.46 23.29
C GLU A 625 -4.68 -24.01 23.62
N VAL A 626 -5.25 -23.06 22.88
CA VAL A 626 -5.08 -21.62 23.14
C VAL A 626 -5.60 -21.28 24.54
N GLU A 627 -6.71 -21.87 24.94
CA GLU A 627 -7.28 -21.68 26.28
C GLU A 627 -6.34 -22.14 27.39
N ARG A 628 -5.79 -23.36 27.29
CA ARG A 628 -4.80 -23.85 28.26
C ARG A 628 -3.55 -23.00 28.35
N VAL A 629 -3.05 -22.51 27.19
CA VAL A 629 -1.89 -21.60 27.16
C VAL A 629 -2.23 -20.27 27.83
N SER A 630 -3.41 -19.69 27.54
CA SER A 630 -3.84 -18.42 28.14
C SER A 630 -4.10 -18.55 29.64
N GLU A 631 -4.68 -19.67 30.10
CA GLU A 631 -4.87 -19.98 31.53
C GLU A 631 -3.56 -20.17 32.25
N PHE A 632 -2.62 -20.92 31.67
CA PHE A 632 -1.29 -21.10 32.25
C PHE A 632 -0.57 -19.76 32.46
N ILE A 633 -0.63 -18.86 31.50
CA ILE A 633 -0.02 -17.52 31.61
C ILE A 633 -0.78 -16.69 32.65
N GLY A 634 -2.12 -16.66 32.57
CA GLY A 634 -2.98 -15.85 33.44
C GLY A 634 -2.98 -16.29 34.92
N SER A 635 -2.67 -17.59 35.19
CA SER A 635 -2.55 -18.09 36.56
C SER A 635 -1.28 -17.64 37.30
N GLN A 636 -0.31 -17.07 36.60
CA GLN A 636 0.93 -16.57 37.18
C GLN A 636 0.75 -15.14 37.72
N ILE A 637 1.69 -14.70 38.54
CA ILE A 637 1.74 -13.32 39.03
C ILE A 637 2.06 -12.41 37.83
N GLY A 638 1.15 -11.49 37.52
CA GLY A 638 1.30 -10.52 36.44
C GLY A 638 1.62 -9.11 36.95
N TYR A 639 1.66 -8.13 36.05
CA TYR A 639 1.72 -6.73 36.41
C TYR A 639 0.45 -6.28 37.18
N PRO A 640 0.48 -5.17 37.91
CA PRO A 640 -0.71 -4.67 38.62
C PRO A 640 -1.89 -4.37 37.69
N SER A 641 -1.61 -3.81 36.51
CA SER A 641 -2.57 -3.51 35.45
C SER A 641 -2.04 -3.95 34.09
N ALA A 642 -2.88 -3.92 33.06
CA ALA A 642 -2.45 -4.01 31.68
C ALA A 642 -1.53 -2.83 31.32
N TYR A 643 -0.73 -2.96 30.25
CA TYR A 643 0.09 -1.84 29.77
C TYR A 643 -0.82 -0.70 29.29
N GLU A 644 -0.65 0.48 29.85
CA GLU A 644 -1.47 1.63 29.51
C GLU A 644 -0.89 2.39 28.32
N LEU A 645 -1.74 2.59 27.31
CA LEU A 645 -1.45 3.42 26.15
C LEU A 645 -1.71 4.90 26.50
N PRO A 646 -1.05 5.86 25.84
CA PRO A 646 -1.33 7.28 26.04
C PRO A 646 -2.83 7.61 25.84
N GLU A 647 -3.38 8.42 26.71
CA GLU A 647 -4.77 8.87 26.60
C GLU A 647 -4.97 9.67 25.30
N PHE A 648 -6.09 9.44 24.64
CA PHE A 648 -6.53 10.19 23.46
C PHE A 648 -7.91 10.75 23.72
N SER A 649 -8.01 12.06 24.02
CA SER A 649 -9.26 12.79 24.04
C SER A 649 -9.51 13.45 22.68
N LYS A 650 -10.74 13.34 22.15
CA LYS A 650 -11.15 13.99 20.89
C LYS A 650 -11.00 15.51 20.93
N ASP A 651 -11.06 16.09 22.12
CA ASP A 651 -10.95 17.53 22.32
C ASP A 651 -9.53 18.08 22.06
N GLU A 652 -8.51 17.23 22.14
CA GLU A 652 -7.12 17.60 21.82
C GLU A 652 -6.75 17.45 20.33
N SER A 653 -7.54 16.73 19.53
CA SER A 653 -7.29 16.58 18.09
C SER A 653 -7.59 17.83 17.26
N SER A 654 -8.22 18.85 17.87
CA SER A 654 -8.36 20.19 17.31
C SER A 654 -7.15 21.11 17.59
N ASN A 655 -6.16 20.66 18.37
CA ASN A 655 -4.95 21.45 18.71
C ASN A 655 -3.68 20.59 18.71
N PRO A 656 -2.89 20.51 17.63
CA PRO A 656 -1.49 20.19 17.76
C PRO A 656 -0.78 21.47 18.26
N GLU A 657 -0.26 21.45 19.44
CA GLU A 657 0.45 22.52 20.16
C GLU A 657 -0.37 23.26 21.23
N SER A 658 -0.73 22.55 22.31
CA SER A 658 -0.86 23.18 23.61
C SER A 658 0.28 22.71 24.52
N VAL A 659 1.49 23.17 24.22
CA VAL A 659 2.59 23.19 25.18
C VAL A 659 2.85 24.64 25.53
N SER A 660 2.75 24.93 26.80
CA SER A 660 3.04 26.17 27.53
C SER A 660 1.89 27.16 27.67
N GLY A 661 1.60 27.50 28.92
CA GLY A 661 0.71 28.59 29.36
C GLY A 661 1.20 29.99 29.00
N GLU A 662 1.87 30.17 27.88
CA GLU A 662 2.26 31.47 27.34
C GLU A 662 1.21 31.97 26.36
N ARG A 663 0.69 33.18 26.61
CA ARG A 663 -0.19 33.90 25.72
C ARG A 663 0.48 34.11 24.34
N ASP A 664 -0.28 33.95 23.25
CA ASP A 664 0.26 34.20 21.90
C ASP A 664 0.89 35.62 21.85
N PRO A 665 2.09 35.78 21.27
CA PRO A 665 2.74 37.09 21.17
C PRO A 665 1.88 38.21 20.57
N MET A 666 0.87 37.85 19.76
CA MET A 666 -0.09 38.81 19.17
C MET A 666 -1.41 38.92 19.96
N PHE A 667 -1.51 38.31 21.15
CA PHE A 667 -2.72 38.34 21.96
C PHE A 667 -3.19 39.78 22.26
N ASN A 668 -2.28 40.65 22.70
CA ASN A 668 -2.60 42.03 23.06
C ASN A 668 -3.09 42.84 21.86
N ASP A 669 -2.45 42.68 20.68
CA ASP A 669 -2.86 43.37 19.46
C ASP A 669 -4.21 42.86 18.95
N ALA A 670 -4.43 41.56 19.06
CA ALA A 670 -5.69 40.93 18.69
C ALA A 670 -6.84 41.34 19.62
N ALA A 671 -6.59 41.43 20.94
CA ALA A 671 -7.57 41.90 21.92
C ALA A 671 -8.00 43.36 21.64
N ARG A 672 -7.06 44.24 21.35
CA ARG A 672 -7.36 45.63 20.92
C ARG A 672 -8.20 45.69 19.65
N VAL A 673 -7.94 44.81 18.67
CA VAL A 673 -8.75 44.75 17.43
C VAL A 673 -10.17 44.24 17.73
N ILE A 674 -10.34 43.25 18.57
CA ILE A 674 -11.66 42.69 18.94
C ILE A 674 -12.48 43.73 19.72
N VAL A 675 -11.91 44.37 20.75
CA VAL A 675 -12.58 45.37 21.57
C VAL A 675 -12.91 46.61 20.74
N SER A 676 -11.99 47.11 19.88
CA SER A 676 -12.25 48.28 19.04
C SER A 676 -13.38 48.08 18.01
N HIS A 677 -13.59 46.83 17.56
CA HIS A 677 -14.64 46.51 16.60
C HIS A 677 -15.88 45.87 17.24
N GLN A 678 -15.85 45.60 18.55
CA GLN A 678 -16.93 44.94 19.30
C GLN A 678 -17.47 43.68 18.61
N GLN A 679 -16.55 42.89 18.05
CA GLN A 679 -16.89 41.68 17.30
C GLN A 679 -15.86 40.57 17.57
N GLY A 680 -16.23 39.58 18.39
CA GLY A 680 -15.40 38.41 18.73
C GLY A 680 -15.38 37.36 17.60
N SER A 681 -14.63 37.62 16.54
CA SER A 681 -14.62 36.78 15.34
C SER A 681 -13.21 36.47 14.85
N ALA A 682 -12.89 35.16 14.69
CA ALA A 682 -11.63 34.73 14.12
C ALA A 682 -11.41 35.30 12.70
N SER A 683 -12.44 35.46 11.93
CA SER A 683 -12.38 36.03 10.56
C SER A 683 -12.01 37.54 10.57
N LEU A 684 -12.34 38.26 11.66
CA LEU A 684 -11.92 39.64 11.85
C LEU A 684 -10.39 39.71 12.08
N LEU A 685 -9.88 38.86 12.97
CA LEU A 685 -8.44 38.77 13.27
C LEU A 685 -7.62 38.33 12.05
N GLN A 686 -8.09 37.37 11.27
CA GLN A 686 -7.46 36.96 10.02
C GLN A 686 -7.29 38.12 9.05
N ARG A 687 -8.36 38.89 8.86
CA ARG A 687 -8.39 39.99 7.90
C ARG A 687 -7.55 41.20 8.36
N LYS A 688 -7.56 41.50 9.67
CA LYS A 688 -6.87 42.68 10.23
C LYS A 688 -5.41 42.44 10.53
N LEU A 689 -5.07 41.27 11.07
CA LEU A 689 -3.72 40.91 11.53
C LEU A 689 -3.01 39.91 10.58
N LYS A 690 -3.66 39.52 9.48
CA LYS A 690 -3.14 38.55 8.50
C LYS A 690 -2.75 37.22 9.12
N LEU A 691 -3.50 36.75 10.11
CA LEU A 691 -3.27 35.50 10.83
C LEU A 691 -3.90 34.32 10.08
N GLY A 692 -3.32 33.12 10.21
CA GLY A 692 -3.95 31.89 9.76
C GLY A 692 -5.20 31.57 10.59
N TYR A 693 -6.17 30.82 10.03
CA TYR A 693 -7.45 30.49 10.70
C TYR A 693 -7.27 29.88 12.07
N ASN A 694 -6.43 28.86 12.20
CA ASN A 694 -6.19 28.14 13.45
C ASN A 694 -5.54 29.04 14.52
N ARG A 695 -4.61 29.91 14.15
CA ARG A 695 -3.99 30.85 15.07
C ARG A 695 -4.95 31.93 15.55
N ALA A 696 -5.78 32.46 14.65
CA ALA A 696 -6.82 33.42 14.99
C ALA A 696 -7.89 32.80 15.94
N GLY A 697 -8.23 31.52 15.73
CA GLY A 697 -9.12 30.77 16.60
C GLY A 697 -8.53 30.65 18.01
N ARG A 698 -7.29 30.16 18.15
CA ARG A 698 -6.60 30.07 19.47
C ARG A 698 -6.56 31.38 20.24
N ILE A 699 -6.24 32.47 19.54
CA ILE A 699 -6.18 33.78 20.21
C ILE A 699 -7.57 34.18 20.74
N ILE A 700 -8.65 33.85 20.02
CA ILE A 700 -10.00 34.12 20.54
C ILE A 700 -10.34 33.21 21.72
N ASP A 701 -9.91 31.96 21.72
CA ASP A 701 -10.11 31.05 22.85
C ASP A 701 -9.32 31.52 24.09
N GLN A 702 -8.09 32.00 23.91
CA GLN A 702 -7.33 32.67 24.99
C GLN A 702 -8.02 33.95 25.50
N MET A 703 -8.73 34.70 24.63
CA MET A 703 -9.53 35.86 25.05
C MET A 703 -10.79 35.47 25.82
N GLU A 704 -11.38 34.30 25.56
CA GLU A 704 -12.46 33.73 26.33
C GLU A 704 -11.97 33.39 27.74
N GLU A 705 -10.84 32.69 27.87
CA GLU A 705 -10.21 32.40 29.16
C GLU A 705 -9.84 33.67 29.96
N ALA A 706 -9.45 34.73 29.25
CA ALA A 706 -9.16 36.04 29.85
C ALA A 706 -10.42 36.86 30.16
N GLY A 707 -11.63 36.35 29.84
CA GLY A 707 -12.90 37.06 30.09
C GLY A 707 -13.15 38.26 29.17
N ILE A 708 -12.44 38.39 28.05
CA ILE A 708 -12.61 39.49 27.09
C ILE A 708 -13.77 39.22 26.14
N VAL A 709 -13.96 37.95 25.73
CA VAL A 709 -15.07 37.51 24.87
C VAL A 709 -15.84 36.39 25.50
N GLY A 710 -17.10 36.22 25.08
CA GLY A 710 -18.00 35.17 25.56
C GLY A 710 -17.74 33.82 24.88
N PRO A 711 -18.43 32.74 25.35
CA PRO A 711 -18.25 31.39 24.85
C PRO A 711 -18.65 31.26 23.39
N PHE A 712 -18.19 30.16 22.78
CA PHE A 712 -18.43 29.85 21.37
C PHE A 712 -19.93 29.55 21.11
N GLU A 713 -20.56 30.33 20.25
CA GLU A 713 -21.96 30.20 19.85
C GLU A 713 -22.13 29.74 18.38
N GLY A 714 -21.33 28.79 17.95
CA GLY A 714 -21.39 28.25 16.58
C GLY A 714 -20.90 29.24 15.52
N SER A 715 -21.69 29.50 14.47
CA SER A 715 -21.28 30.38 13.36
C SER A 715 -21.39 31.89 13.63
N LYS A 716 -21.88 32.30 14.80
CA LYS A 716 -22.00 33.72 15.16
C LYS A 716 -20.70 34.23 15.79
N ALA A 717 -20.44 35.54 15.61
CA ALA A 717 -19.35 36.19 16.33
C ALA A 717 -19.63 36.17 17.84
N ARG A 718 -18.60 35.85 18.65
CA ARG A 718 -18.72 35.82 20.11
C ARG A 718 -19.02 37.22 20.67
N GLN A 719 -19.76 37.30 21.72
CA GLN A 719 -20.04 38.56 22.41
C GLN A 719 -18.78 39.11 23.04
N VAL A 720 -18.53 40.41 22.93
CA VAL A 720 -17.36 41.07 23.57
C VAL A 720 -17.88 41.66 24.91
N PHE A 721 -17.21 41.28 26.01
CA PHE A 721 -17.58 41.71 27.34
C PHE A 721 -16.96 43.04 27.75
N VAL A 722 -15.83 43.38 27.12
CA VAL A 722 -15.09 44.61 27.39
C VAL A 722 -15.55 45.71 26.45
N SER A 723 -16.08 46.81 27.01
CA SER A 723 -16.74 47.88 26.25
C SER A 723 -15.73 48.87 25.59
N ASP A 724 -14.60 49.09 26.18
CA ASP A 724 -13.59 50.09 25.75
C ASP A 724 -12.15 49.64 25.94
N LEU A 725 -11.20 50.37 25.32
CA LEU A 725 -9.79 50.02 25.36
C LEU A 725 -9.12 50.27 26.72
N ASN A 726 -9.67 51.18 27.53
CA ASN A 726 -9.13 51.47 28.86
C ASN A 726 -9.43 50.30 29.80
N SER A 727 -10.65 49.80 29.78
CA SER A 727 -11.05 48.55 30.52
C SER A 727 -10.30 47.32 30.05
N LEU A 728 -9.85 47.28 28.79
CA LEU A 728 -9.00 46.21 28.27
C LEU A 728 -7.60 46.26 28.84
N GLU A 729 -6.99 47.46 28.96
CA GLU A 729 -5.64 47.63 29.51
C GLU A 729 -5.55 47.25 30.98
N ASP A 730 -6.64 47.39 31.75
CA ASP A 730 -6.71 46.92 33.14
C ASP A 730 -6.73 45.37 33.23
N ILE A 731 -7.14 44.66 32.20
CA ILE A 731 -7.14 43.19 32.11
C ILE A 731 -5.81 42.66 31.55
N LEU A 732 -5.11 43.44 30.73
CA LEU A 732 -3.84 43.03 30.11
C LEU A 732 -2.63 43.27 31.00
N ASN A 733 -2.71 44.21 31.97
CA ASN A 733 -1.69 44.50 33.00
C ASN A 733 -1.92 43.60 34.23
#